data_dbc25712e95a90020e0c4dd721ad0021
#
_entry.id   dbc25712e95a90020e0c4dd721ad0021
#
_cell.length_a   1.000
_cell.length_b   1.000
_cell.length_c   1.000
_cell.angle_alpha   90.00
_cell.angle_beta   90.00
_cell.angle_gamma   90.00
#
_symmetry.space_group_name_H-M   'P 1'
#
loop_
_entity.id
_entity.type
_entity.pdbx_description
1 polymer ?
#
loop_
_entity_poly.entity_id
_entity_poly.type
_entity_poly.pdbx_seq_one_letter_code
_entity_poly.pdbx_strand_id
1 'polypeptide(L)'
;MPSENKTSLSPWLPAFLSLIIPGSGQIILSHKTRGFALFLAFFALLGLVLWTQAYALLAPLALLLIWIARDAYRLAKGSEPSWGVSLLLIGIVLYGTALIVTEVRPTRMITGLPNVTPYLRSLFNPELFETPMKEVVGVTPIMVPCVDPLPAPNREATTSPQLILSAPCTEVGDLLQVTGAGFEPNESGQMQWIDPLGSPRRATFDGEVVTFKADENGRFDVTLLVPQAVPLTAQPAPGETLTHAVRAVQNIPSGRLQPTQTLSLVIEKIGETIALAFLATVMGVIFAVPVSFLAARNLMSGNPVTMLIYNVVRAILNVIRSIETLLWAIIFAVWVGLGPFAGTLALWFHTVAALAKLYSEAIESIDSGPIEAVKATGASWPQMVIYAVFPQILPTFTSFTLYRFDINVRLSTVIGLVSDAGLGFLVVQWVRLNRFSAMATALIAIILVVAILDFLSSWLRERIIQGRPIISSTNPLVRTVLKTVIIVGFVATFIWSWNVAQIKLIELVKGAPQGLALAREFATPELFTRPTKTVAISAPLTVPCGAAEPSTPADATITLSADCGETGDPLVIEGTGLPPNRTVSVRWVLPDGGYLRVRSNCCDTDDDGNLRVETAINPIVVMEEGQTEPARVEITYEEIAGRIQLSETVRTVIRLSIVTLLMALVATTLGALFAIPLSFLAARNIMGDTPAGRTIYYGLRTFFNVARSIEPLILVLIAATWVGAGPFAGVLALALNNIPNLGKLFSDSIEEINSGPVEAVTSTGATRMQSLVYAVVPQLVPPFLAFIIYQWDINIRMSTVIGFVGGGGIGQQFRIWVSLNQYGAAGTAILAIVIMVWTMDYLSAKARERLI
;
A
#
# COMPACT_ATOMS: atom_id res chain seq x y z
N MET A 1 -43.25 -17.42 41.28
CA MET A 1 -44.13 -16.32 40.89
C MET A 1 -43.34 -15.03 41.04
N PRO A 2 -42.91 -14.38 40.00
CA PRO A 2 -42.38 -13.02 40.05
C PRO A 2 -43.53 -12.06 39.78
N SER A 3 -43.68 -11.07 40.67
CA SER A 3 -44.70 -10.04 40.69
C SER A 3 -44.75 -9.24 39.39
N GLU A 4 -45.88 -9.29 38.70
CA GLU A 4 -46.25 -8.37 37.62
C GLU A 4 -46.40 -6.94 38.17
N ASN A 5 -45.38 -6.14 38.07
CA ASN A 5 -45.48 -4.69 38.12
C ASN A 5 -45.77 -4.19 36.69
N LYS A 6 -47.00 -4.41 36.19
CA LYS A 6 -47.47 -3.74 34.97
C LYS A 6 -47.64 -2.26 35.30
N THR A 7 -46.63 -1.46 34.88
CA THR A 7 -46.78 0.00 34.84
C THR A 7 -47.98 0.34 33.96
N SER A 8 -49.00 1.00 34.52
CA SER A 8 -50.26 1.44 33.87
C SER A 8 -50.05 2.61 32.90
N LEU A 9 -48.90 2.68 32.25
CA LEU A 9 -48.60 3.70 31.27
C LEU A 9 -49.32 3.38 29.94
N SER A 10 -50.02 4.35 29.38
CA SER A 10 -50.58 4.23 28.03
C SER A 10 -49.47 3.87 27.06
N PRO A 11 -49.65 2.85 26.19
CA PRO A 11 -48.61 2.43 25.23
C PRO A 11 -48.11 3.53 24.29
N TRP A 12 -48.90 4.59 24.14
CA TRP A 12 -48.58 5.74 23.32
C TRP A 12 -47.49 6.64 23.95
N LEU A 13 -47.41 6.70 25.29
CA LEU A 13 -46.44 7.56 25.98
C LEU A 13 -44.98 7.14 25.74
N PRO A 14 -44.59 5.86 25.93
CA PRO A 14 -43.22 5.41 25.57
C PRO A 14 -42.91 5.55 24.07
N ALA A 15 -43.90 5.36 23.20
CA ALA A 15 -43.73 5.55 21.76
C ALA A 15 -43.45 7.01 21.40
N PHE A 16 -44.23 7.94 21.95
CA PHE A 16 -44.05 9.37 21.72
C PHE A 16 -42.74 9.89 22.27
N LEU A 17 -42.32 9.43 23.45
CA LEU A 17 -41.00 9.78 24.00
C LEU A 17 -39.87 9.25 23.14
N SER A 18 -39.99 8.05 22.58
CA SER A 18 -38.98 7.49 21.65
C SER A 18 -38.95 8.20 20.30
N LEU A 19 -39.99 8.89 19.89
CA LEU A 19 -40.02 9.73 18.69
C LEU A 19 -39.21 11.03 18.88
N ILE A 20 -39.26 11.60 20.10
CA ILE A 20 -38.52 12.82 20.46
C ILE A 20 -37.06 12.48 20.77
N ILE A 21 -36.86 11.48 21.63
CA ILE A 21 -35.51 10.99 22.02
C ILE A 21 -35.47 9.48 21.75
N PRO A 22 -34.82 9.06 20.66
CA PRO A 22 -34.75 7.65 20.26
C PRO A 22 -34.30 6.75 21.42
N GLY A 23 -35.03 5.69 21.72
CA GLY A 23 -34.64 4.73 22.76
C GLY A 23 -35.16 5.08 24.18
N SER A 24 -35.68 6.28 24.44
CA SER A 24 -36.16 6.69 25.77
C SER A 24 -37.34 5.87 26.26
N GLY A 25 -38.27 5.53 25.38
CA GLY A 25 -39.43 4.70 25.73
C GLY A 25 -39.03 3.29 26.16
N GLN A 26 -38.04 2.69 25.54
CA GLN A 26 -37.47 1.39 25.92
C GLN A 26 -36.78 1.45 27.30
N ILE A 27 -36.11 2.56 27.62
CA ILE A 27 -35.48 2.78 28.93
C ILE A 27 -36.55 2.84 30.04
N ILE A 28 -37.64 3.56 29.81
CA ILE A 28 -38.78 3.69 30.76
C ILE A 28 -39.44 2.34 30.99
N LEU A 29 -39.55 1.51 29.96
CA LEU A 29 -40.09 0.15 30.04
C LEU A 29 -39.09 -0.87 30.63
N SER A 30 -38.06 -0.43 31.33
CA SER A 30 -37.02 -1.25 31.97
C SER A 30 -36.04 -1.99 31.02
N HIS A 31 -36.12 -1.77 29.70
CA HIS A 31 -35.19 -2.30 28.69
C HIS A 31 -34.00 -1.34 28.47
N LYS A 32 -33.27 -1.01 29.55
CA LYS A 32 -32.25 0.05 29.58
C LYS A 32 -31.13 -0.16 28.52
N THR A 33 -30.60 -1.37 28.42
CA THR A 33 -29.52 -1.70 27.45
C THR A 33 -29.97 -1.52 26.00
N ARG A 34 -31.18 -1.95 25.67
CA ARG A 34 -31.81 -1.79 24.35
C ARG A 34 -32.03 -0.32 23.99
N GLY A 35 -32.66 0.42 24.92
CA GLY A 35 -32.94 1.84 24.71
C GLY A 35 -31.64 2.65 24.50
N PHE A 36 -30.62 2.42 25.32
CA PHE A 36 -29.37 3.11 25.20
C PHE A 36 -28.62 2.74 23.88
N ALA A 37 -28.65 1.46 23.48
CA ALA A 37 -28.06 1.03 22.22
C ALA A 37 -28.72 1.68 20.99
N LEU A 38 -30.07 1.77 20.98
CA LEU A 38 -30.80 2.42 19.90
C LEU A 38 -30.58 3.94 19.87
N PHE A 39 -30.49 4.58 21.05
CA PHE A 39 -30.12 5.99 21.18
C PHE A 39 -28.74 6.26 20.56
N LEU A 40 -27.74 5.52 20.99
CA LEU A 40 -26.37 5.70 20.53
C LEU A 40 -26.24 5.43 19.02
N ALA A 41 -26.88 4.35 18.53
CA ALA A 41 -26.88 4.00 17.11
C ALA A 41 -27.55 5.09 16.25
N PHE A 42 -28.70 5.62 16.67
CA PHE A 42 -29.42 6.65 15.93
C PHE A 42 -28.59 7.94 15.80
N PHE A 43 -28.06 8.46 16.92
CA PHE A 43 -27.29 9.70 16.91
C PHE A 43 -25.93 9.54 16.21
N ALA A 44 -25.27 8.37 16.34
CA ALA A 44 -24.05 8.08 15.60
C ALA A 44 -24.31 8.06 14.08
N LEU A 45 -25.39 7.42 13.63
CA LEU A 45 -25.77 7.39 12.23
C LEU A 45 -26.21 8.77 11.71
N LEU A 46 -26.99 9.53 12.50
CA LEU A 46 -27.36 10.90 12.14
C LEU A 46 -26.12 11.78 11.98
N GLY A 47 -25.20 11.73 12.94
CA GLY A 47 -23.93 12.44 12.86
C GLY A 47 -23.12 12.04 11.63
N LEU A 48 -23.05 10.75 11.32
CA LEU A 48 -22.36 10.22 10.15
C LEU A 48 -22.99 10.70 8.83
N VAL A 49 -24.35 10.66 8.72
CA VAL A 49 -25.08 11.11 7.53
C VAL A 49 -24.91 12.62 7.31
N LEU A 50 -25.02 13.42 8.36
CA LEU A 50 -24.85 14.88 8.27
C LEU A 50 -23.40 15.25 7.90
N TRP A 51 -22.44 14.58 8.52
CA TRP A 51 -21.02 14.84 8.30
C TRP A 51 -20.56 14.44 6.88
N THR A 52 -21.11 13.34 6.35
CA THR A 52 -20.81 12.88 4.98
C THR A 52 -21.67 13.55 3.91
N GLN A 53 -22.61 14.41 4.32
CA GLN A 53 -23.60 15.07 3.44
C GLN A 53 -24.45 14.08 2.63
N ALA A 54 -24.60 12.86 3.12
CA ALA A 54 -25.38 11.79 2.49
C ALA A 54 -26.89 11.96 2.73
N TYR A 55 -27.44 13.13 2.41
CA TYR A 55 -28.82 13.54 2.77
C TYR A 55 -29.91 12.58 2.29
N ALA A 56 -29.66 11.84 1.20
CA ALA A 56 -30.60 10.80 0.73
C ALA A 56 -30.89 9.71 1.80
N LEU A 57 -29.96 9.50 2.75
CA LEU A 57 -30.09 8.52 3.81
C LEU A 57 -30.87 9.04 5.03
N LEU A 58 -31.30 10.30 5.03
CA LEU A 58 -32.22 10.81 6.06
C LEU A 58 -33.59 10.10 6.01
N ALA A 59 -34.04 9.65 4.84
CA ALA A 59 -35.28 8.90 4.70
C ALA A 59 -35.25 7.54 5.44
N PRO A 60 -34.30 6.62 5.21
CA PRO A 60 -34.20 5.38 5.98
C PRO A 60 -33.86 5.63 7.45
N LEU A 61 -33.17 6.73 7.80
CA LEU A 61 -32.94 7.12 9.19
C LEU A 61 -34.23 7.56 9.89
N ALA A 62 -35.13 8.30 9.20
CA ALA A 62 -36.44 8.63 9.68
C ALA A 62 -37.32 7.38 9.88
N LEU A 63 -37.24 6.40 8.96
CA LEU A 63 -37.90 5.11 9.12
C LEU A 63 -37.39 4.35 10.35
N LEU A 64 -36.08 4.43 10.65
CA LEU A 64 -35.52 3.87 11.88
C LEU A 64 -36.09 4.53 13.12
N LEU A 65 -36.26 5.86 13.14
CA LEU A 65 -36.85 6.60 14.22
C LEU A 65 -38.30 6.16 14.45
N ILE A 66 -39.10 6.08 13.38
CA ILE A 66 -40.51 5.60 13.45
C ILE A 66 -40.54 4.16 13.94
N TRP A 67 -39.62 3.31 13.51
CA TRP A 67 -39.54 1.94 13.98
C TRP A 67 -39.18 1.84 15.48
N ILE A 68 -38.26 2.66 15.96
CA ILE A 68 -37.87 2.72 17.39
C ILE A 68 -39.09 3.10 18.23
N ALA A 69 -39.87 4.06 17.77
CA ALA A 69 -41.15 4.43 18.44
C ALA A 69 -42.17 3.30 18.42
N ARG A 70 -42.36 2.61 17.28
CA ARG A 70 -43.24 1.44 17.15
C ARG A 70 -42.77 0.27 18.04
N ASP A 71 -41.48 0.06 18.17
CA ASP A 71 -40.90 -0.97 19.04
C ASP A 71 -41.21 -0.67 20.52
N ALA A 72 -41.06 0.58 20.95
CA ALA A 72 -41.47 1.00 22.29
C ALA A 72 -42.99 0.78 22.56
N TYR A 73 -43.82 1.07 21.55
CA TYR A 73 -45.27 0.80 21.63
C TYR A 73 -45.60 -0.69 21.79
N ARG A 74 -44.91 -1.56 21.00
CA ARG A 74 -45.10 -3.03 21.06
C ARG A 74 -44.62 -3.60 22.39
N LEU A 75 -43.48 -3.14 22.90
CA LEU A 75 -42.98 -3.53 24.22
C LEU A 75 -43.94 -3.15 25.34
N ALA A 76 -44.56 -1.95 25.29
CA ALA A 76 -45.56 -1.52 26.25
C ALA A 76 -46.82 -2.41 26.20
N LYS A 77 -47.14 -3.06 25.08
CA LYS A 77 -48.22 -4.05 24.94
C LYS A 77 -47.83 -5.48 25.35
N GLY A 78 -46.58 -5.69 25.84
CA GLY A 78 -46.10 -7.01 26.27
C GLY A 78 -45.59 -7.90 25.15
N SER A 79 -45.28 -7.33 23.98
CA SER A 79 -44.62 -8.10 22.89
C SER A 79 -43.13 -8.31 23.18
N GLU A 80 -42.58 -9.46 22.78
CA GLU A 80 -41.17 -9.73 22.93
C GLU A 80 -40.30 -8.80 22.06
N PRO A 81 -39.15 -8.35 22.57
CA PRO A 81 -38.24 -7.48 21.84
C PRO A 81 -37.61 -8.21 20.63
N SER A 82 -37.78 -7.69 19.42
CA SER A 82 -37.10 -8.19 18.21
C SER A 82 -36.10 -7.16 17.69
N TRP A 83 -34.87 -7.59 17.38
CA TRP A 83 -33.82 -6.73 16.85
C TRP A 83 -33.82 -6.65 15.32
N GLY A 84 -34.48 -7.59 14.62
CA GLY A 84 -34.31 -7.80 13.17
C GLY A 84 -34.50 -6.54 12.33
N VAL A 85 -35.63 -5.83 12.46
CA VAL A 85 -35.87 -4.62 11.64
C VAL A 85 -34.99 -3.45 12.05
N SER A 86 -34.70 -3.31 13.37
CA SER A 86 -33.76 -2.29 13.84
C SER A 86 -32.37 -2.47 13.22
N LEU A 87 -31.84 -3.69 13.25
CA LEU A 87 -30.54 -4.03 12.65
C LEU A 87 -30.54 -3.86 11.13
N LEU A 88 -31.65 -4.21 10.45
CA LEU A 88 -31.80 -4.01 9.02
C LEU A 88 -31.71 -2.51 8.65
N LEU A 89 -32.47 -1.65 9.35
CA LEU A 89 -32.49 -0.21 9.08
C LEU A 89 -31.15 0.46 9.44
N ILE A 90 -30.54 0.08 10.58
CA ILE A 90 -29.19 0.50 10.95
C ILE A 90 -28.19 0.09 9.84
N GLY A 91 -28.29 -1.14 9.37
CA GLY A 91 -27.48 -1.66 8.27
C GLY A 91 -27.62 -0.86 6.98
N ILE A 92 -28.87 -0.56 6.57
CA ILE A 92 -29.12 0.22 5.34
C ILE A 92 -28.48 1.61 5.43
N VAL A 93 -28.62 2.32 6.55
CA VAL A 93 -28.03 3.65 6.72
C VAL A 93 -26.50 3.55 6.76
N LEU A 94 -25.94 2.62 7.53
CA LEU A 94 -24.50 2.44 7.66
C LEU A 94 -23.85 2.07 6.32
N TYR A 95 -24.39 1.06 5.62
CA TYR A 95 -23.85 0.64 4.32
C TYR A 95 -24.11 1.65 3.22
N GLY A 96 -25.27 2.31 3.22
CA GLY A 96 -25.54 3.41 2.29
C GLY A 96 -24.51 4.53 2.43
N THR A 97 -24.22 4.94 3.67
CA THR A 97 -23.18 5.94 3.95
C THR A 97 -21.79 5.42 3.54
N ALA A 98 -21.49 4.18 3.87
CA ALA A 98 -20.21 3.56 3.52
C ALA A 98 -19.98 3.54 1.99
N LEU A 99 -20.99 3.16 1.19
CA LEU A 99 -20.91 3.15 -0.27
C LEU A 99 -20.70 4.55 -0.85
N ILE A 100 -21.36 5.58 -0.28
CA ILE A 100 -21.19 6.98 -0.72
C ILE A 100 -19.77 7.47 -0.41
N VAL A 101 -19.31 7.27 0.85
CA VAL A 101 -18.00 7.73 1.33
C VAL A 101 -16.83 7.03 0.63
N THR A 102 -17.01 5.74 0.34
CA THR A 102 -16.00 4.95 -0.37
C THR A 102 -16.08 5.09 -1.91
N GLU A 103 -16.98 5.95 -2.39
CA GLU A 103 -17.19 6.23 -3.81
C GLU A 103 -17.41 4.97 -4.67
N VAL A 104 -18.07 3.95 -4.11
CA VAL A 104 -18.37 2.73 -4.84
C VAL A 104 -19.36 3.05 -5.96
N ARG A 105 -18.87 3.06 -7.19
CA ARG A 105 -19.65 3.32 -8.41
C ARG A 105 -19.55 2.11 -9.34
N PRO A 106 -20.53 1.20 -9.36
CA PRO A 106 -20.51 0.02 -10.22
C PRO A 106 -20.32 0.35 -11.72
N THR A 107 -20.78 1.52 -12.15
CA THR A 107 -20.59 2.01 -13.52
C THR A 107 -19.10 2.13 -13.87
N ARG A 108 -18.22 2.55 -12.94
CA ARG A 108 -16.77 2.62 -13.18
C ARG A 108 -16.14 1.24 -13.44
N MET A 109 -16.72 0.15 -12.93
CA MET A 109 -16.25 -1.20 -13.24
C MET A 109 -16.48 -1.54 -14.72
N ILE A 110 -17.62 -1.13 -15.28
CA ILE A 110 -17.96 -1.38 -16.68
C ILE A 110 -17.15 -0.47 -17.61
N THR A 111 -17.13 0.84 -17.33
CA THR A 111 -16.41 1.82 -18.15
C THR A 111 -14.89 1.67 -18.09
N GLY A 112 -14.35 1.12 -17.00
CA GLY A 112 -12.93 0.87 -16.82
C GLY A 112 -12.42 -0.47 -17.38
N LEU A 113 -13.29 -1.35 -17.89
CA LEU A 113 -12.89 -2.63 -18.46
C LEU A 113 -11.80 -2.53 -19.54
N PRO A 114 -11.82 -1.55 -20.45
CA PRO A 114 -10.75 -1.38 -21.44
C PRO A 114 -9.38 -1.17 -20.80
N ASN A 115 -9.32 -0.47 -19.65
CA ASN A 115 -8.07 -0.16 -18.97
C ASN A 115 -7.44 -1.38 -18.30
N VAL A 116 -8.24 -2.31 -17.77
CA VAL A 116 -7.75 -3.52 -17.10
C VAL A 116 -7.55 -4.70 -18.05
N THR A 117 -8.18 -4.69 -19.22
CA THR A 117 -8.09 -5.79 -20.20
C THR A 117 -6.65 -6.13 -20.61
N PRO A 118 -5.72 -5.16 -20.84
CA PRO A 118 -4.32 -5.46 -21.13
C PRO A 118 -3.64 -6.23 -20.01
N TYR A 119 -3.92 -5.89 -18.73
CA TYR A 119 -3.40 -6.60 -17.56
C TYR A 119 -3.88 -8.05 -17.53
N LEU A 120 -5.19 -8.26 -17.71
CA LEU A 120 -5.78 -9.60 -17.68
C LEU A 120 -5.26 -10.47 -18.84
N ARG A 121 -5.12 -9.90 -20.05
CA ARG A 121 -4.54 -10.61 -21.19
C ARG A 121 -3.08 -11.00 -20.95
N SER A 122 -2.29 -10.11 -20.34
CA SER A 122 -0.88 -10.34 -20.06
C SER A 122 -0.63 -11.42 -19.01
N LEU A 123 -1.59 -11.66 -18.08
CA LEU A 123 -1.50 -12.79 -17.14
C LEU A 123 -1.41 -14.15 -17.84
N PHE A 124 -1.98 -14.26 -19.06
CA PHE A 124 -1.92 -15.47 -19.87
C PHE A 124 -0.78 -15.47 -20.89
N ASN A 125 0.02 -14.39 -20.94
CA ASN A 125 1.17 -14.26 -21.84
C ASN A 125 2.41 -13.70 -21.10
N PRO A 126 2.96 -14.46 -20.12
CA PRO A 126 4.15 -14.05 -19.38
C PRO A 126 5.42 -14.12 -20.24
N GLU A 127 6.39 -13.25 -19.96
CA GLU A 127 7.72 -13.25 -20.61
C GLU A 127 8.63 -14.29 -19.95
N LEU A 128 8.46 -15.58 -20.29
CA LEU A 128 9.28 -16.66 -19.70
C LEU A 128 10.49 -17.02 -20.56
N PHE A 129 10.26 -17.24 -21.86
CA PHE A 129 11.29 -17.67 -22.80
C PHE A 129 11.17 -16.87 -24.08
N GLU A 130 12.32 -16.60 -24.70
CA GLU A 130 12.44 -15.94 -25.98
C GLU A 130 13.45 -16.66 -26.88
N THR A 131 13.24 -16.57 -28.17
CA THR A 131 14.29 -16.88 -29.14
C THR A 131 15.17 -15.64 -29.29
N PRO A 132 16.48 -15.74 -29.04
CA PRO A 132 17.34 -14.58 -29.20
C PRO A 132 17.24 -14.05 -30.62
N MET A 133 17.13 -12.73 -30.76
CA MET A 133 17.11 -12.06 -32.04
C MET A 133 18.53 -11.72 -32.44
N LYS A 134 18.96 -12.19 -33.61
CA LYS A 134 20.20 -11.74 -34.25
C LYS A 134 19.85 -10.47 -35.03
N GLU A 135 20.49 -9.40 -34.70
CA GLU A 135 20.39 -8.17 -35.46
C GLU A 135 21.29 -8.23 -36.69
N VAL A 136 20.70 -8.18 -37.86
CA VAL A 136 21.42 -8.07 -39.14
C VAL A 136 21.33 -6.61 -39.59
N VAL A 137 22.46 -5.92 -39.62
CA VAL A 137 22.53 -4.46 -39.77
C VAL A 137 23.35 -4.09 -40.97
N GLY A 138 22.75 -3.35 -41.89
CA GLY A 138 23.46 -2.62 -42.97
C GLY A 138 23.48 -1.14 -42.64
N VAL A 139 24.65 -0.49 -42.76
CA VAL A 139 24.83 0.94 -42.54
C VAL A 139 25.60 1.57 -43.67
N THR A 140 25.12 2.72 -44.18
CA THR A 140 25.83 3.48 -45.20
C THR A 140 25.79 4.97 -44.84
N PRO A 141 26.94 5.67 -44.84
CA PRO A 141 26.99 7.09 -44.58
C PRO A 141 26.43 7.89 -45.76
N ILE A 142 25.83 9.06 -45.47
CA ILE A 142 25.31 10.03 -46.40
C ILE A 142 25.59 11.45 -45.91
N MET A 143 25.91 12.35 -46.81
CA MET A 143 26.17 13.75 -46.48
C MET A 143 24.91 14.60 -46.69
N VAL A 144 24.61 15.44 -45.69
CA VAL A 144 23.45 16.38 -45.69
C VAL A 144 23.93 17.70 -45.08
N PRO A 145 23.72 18.85 -45.75
CA PRO A 145 23.32 19.06 -47.14
C PRO A 145 24.45 18.73 -48.16
N CYS A 146 24.12 18.73 -49.43
CA CYS A 146 25.13 18.62 -50.50
C CYS A 146 26.00 19.88 -50.60
N VAL A 147 27.31 19.74 -50.77
CA VAL A 147 28.31 20.82 -50.95
C VAL A 147 29.15 20.56 -52.17
N ASP A 148 29.39 21.59 -52.98
CA ASP A 148 30.32 21.52 -54.15
C ASP A 148 31.76 21.92 -53.74
N PRO A 149 32.78 21.13 -54.07
CA PRO A 149 32.78 19.87 -54.81
C PRO A 149 32.27 18.67 -54.01
N LEU A 150 31.48 17.78 -54.63
CA LEU A 150 30.98 16.55 -54.05
C LEU A 150 32.16 15.71 -53.56
N PRO A 151 32.16 15.29 -52.28
CA PRO A 151 33.18 14.34 -51.80
C PRO A 151 33.08 13.02 -52.58
N ALA A 152 34.23 12.41 -52.89
CA ALA A 152 34.28 11.14 -53.60
C ALA A 152 33.45 10.10 -52.83
N PRO A 153 32.55 9.35 -53.49
CA PRO A 153 31.75 8.33 -52.79
C PRO A 153 32.68 7.31 -52.17
N ASN A 154 32.60 7.16 -50.86
CA ASN A 154 33.35 6.17 -50.11
C ASN A 154 32.80 4.78 -50.45
N ARG A 155 33.36 4.10 -51.46
CA ARG A 155 32.97 2.82 -52.02
C ARG A 155 33.41 1.60 -51.20
N GLU A 156 33.87 1.79 -49.99
CA GLU A 156 34.22 0.66 -49.12
C GLU A 156 33.01 0.16 -48.31
N ALA A 157 32.07 -0.49 -48.99
CA ALA A 157 31.12 -1.37 -48.34
C ALA A 157 31.69 -2.79 -48.30
N THR A 158 32.54 -3.06 -47.33
CA THR A 158 33.21 -4.37 -47.16
C THR A 158 32.44 -5.28 -46.17
N THR A 159 31.27 -4.87 -45.72
CA THR A 159 30.46 -5.67 -44.79
C THR A 159 29.14 -6.09 -45.44
N SER A 160 28.85 -7.38 -45.40
CA SER A 160 27.50 -7.89 -45.74
C SER A 160 26.63 -7.86 -44.45
N PRO A 161 25.44 -7.27 -44.46
CA PRO A 161 24.66 -6.74 -45.61
C PRO A 161 25.06 -5.31 -46.02
N GLN A 162 24.85 -4.99 -47.31
CA GLN A 162 25.20 -3.69 -47.91
C GLN A 162 23.93 -2.87 -48.20
N LEU A 163 24.06 -1.54 -48.03
CA LEU A 163 23.10 -0.56 -48.48
C LEU A 163 23.67 0.32 -49.57
N ILE A 164 22.92 0.47 -50.67
CA ILE A 164 23.29 1.33 -51.81
C ILE A 164 22.26 2.46 -51.82
N LEU A 165 22.76 3.67 -51.78
CA LEU A 165 21.93 4.87 -51.85
C LEU A 165 21.87 5.44 -53.25
N SER A 166 20.76 6.03 -53.66
CA SER A 166 20.62 6.65 -54.97
C SER A 166 21.52 7.87 -55.19
N ALA A 167 21.99 8.50 -54.10
CA ALA A 167 22.95 9.62 -54.15
C ALA A 167 23.91 9.59 -52.94
N PRO A 168 25.16 10.07 -53.11
CA PRO A 168 26.13 10.15 -51.99
C PRO A 168 25.85 11.33 -51.04
N CYS A 169 25.07 12.30 -51.46
CA CYS A 169 24.56 13.43 -50.66
C CYS A 169 23.11 13.77 -51.03
N THR A 170 22.44 14.49 -50.17
CA THR A 170 21.03 14.87 -50.35
C THR A 170 20.68 16.13 -49.53
N GLU A 171 19.54 16.76 -49.84
CA GLU A 171 19.00 17.88 -49.08
C GLU A 171 17.91 17.41 -48.10
N VAL A 172 17.63 18.25 -47.08
CA VAL A 172 16.54 17.99 -46.13
C VAL A 172 15.23 18.06 -46.87
N GLY A 173 14.40 17.03 -46.74
CA GLY A 173 13.08 16.96 -47.40
C GLY A 173 13.09 16.24 -48.75
N ASP A 174 14.27 15.81 -49.25
CA ASP A 174 14.37 15.05 -50.49
C ASP A 174 13.96 13.59 -50.25
N LEU A 175 13.61 12.92 -51.35
CA LEU A 175 13.33 11.49 -51.37
C LEU A 175 14.64 10.74 -51.73
N LEU A 176 15.03 9.85 -50.82
CA LEU A 176 16.22 9.01 -50.97
C LEU A 176 15.75 7.55 -51.20
N GLN A 177 16.17 7.00 -52.37
CA GLN A 177 15.97 5.58 -52.64
C GLN A 177 17.15 4.78 -52.10
N VAL A 178 16.81 3.70 -51.37
CA VAL A 178 17.77 2.82 -50.69
C VAL A 178 17.55 1.38 -51.14
N THR A 179 18.56 0.79 -51.73
CA THR A 179 18.56 -0.61 -52.12
C THR A 179 19.45 -1.39 -51.17
N GLY A 180 18.94 -2.44 -50.53
CA GLY A 180 19.69 -3.35 -49.67
C GLY A 180 20.01 -4.67 -50.34
N ALA A 181 21.20 -5.26 -50.01
CA ALA A 181 21.58 -6.59 -50.47
C ALA A 181 22.34 -7.35 -49.38
N GLY A 182 22.13 -8.67 -49.32
CA GLY A 182 22.77 -9.57 -48.36
C GLY A 182 22.03 -9.65 -47.01
N PHE A 183 20.75 -9.27 -47.01
CA PHE A 183 19.83 -9.47 -45.89
C PHE A 183 19.25 -10.87 -45.89
N GLU A 184 18.66 -11.31 -44.77
CA GLU A 184 18.02 -12.61 -44.71
C GLU A 184 16.77 -12.64 -45.57
N PRO A 185 16.61 -13.65 -46.46
CA PRO A 185 15.50 -13.73 -47.38
C PRO A 185 14.12 -13.85 -46.67
N ASN A 186 13.09 -13.21 -47.25
CA ASN A 186 11.71 -13.24 -46.82
C ASN A 186 11.43 -12.63 -45.42
N GLU A 187 12.42 -12.10 -44.73
CA GLU A 187 12.31 -11.46 -43.43
C GLU A 187 12.09 -9.95 -43.54
N SER A 188 11.39 -9.40 -42.58
CA SER A 188 11.04 -7.97 -42.54
C SER A 188 12.04 -7.20 -41.68
N GLY A 189 12.32 -5.96 -42.07
CA GLY A 189 13.21 -5.06 -41.32
C GLY A 189 12.65 -3.63 -41.27
N GLN A 190 13.37 -2.76 -40.55
CA GLN A 190 13.04 -1.34 -40.38
C GLN A 190 14.20 -0.47 -40.85
N MET A 191 13.87 0.66 -41.51
CA MET A 191 14.82 1.71 -41.85
C MET A 191 14.97 2.71 -40.72
N GLN A 192 16.21 3.07 -40.42
CA GLN A 192 16.57 4.08 -39.42
C GLN A 192 17.48 5.13 -40.05
N TRP A 193 17.31 6.36 -39.57
CA TRP A 193 18.19 7.48 -39.88
C TRP A 193 19.08 7.76 -38.67
N ILE A 194 20.39 7.79 -38.85
CA ILE A 194 21.32 8.14 -37.78
C ILE A 194 21.75 9.59 -37.98
N ASP A 195 21.53 10.43 -36.98
CA ASP A 195 21.98 11.81 -37.01
C ASP A 195 23.50 11.94 -36.79
N PRO A 196 24.12 13.11 -37.01
CA PRO A 196 25.56 13.32 -36.83
C PRO A 196 26.06 13.06 -35.40
N LEU A 197 25.19 13.03 -34.42
CA LEU A 197 25.49 12.70 -33.02
C LEU A 197 25.40 11.19 -32.72
N GLY A 198 25.10 10.36 -33.74
CA GLY A 198 25.01 8.92 -33.62
C GLY A 198 23.64 8.42 -33.08
N SER A 199 22.62 9.29 -32.96
CA SER A 199 21.31 8.89 -32.44
C SER A 199 20.44 8.28 -33.56
N PRO A 200 19.95 7.03 -33.41
CA PRO A 200 19.10 6.39 -34.39
C PRO A 200 17.67 6.89 -34.26
N ARG A 201 17.04 7.30 -35.36
CA ARG A 201 15.63 7.63 -35.49
C ARG A 201 14.97 6.73 -36.52
N ARG A 202 13.69 6.41 -36.37
CA ARG A 202 12.95 5.66 -37.41
C ARG A 202 12.84 6.53 -38.65
N ALA A 203 13.25 5.97 -39.80
CA ALA A 203 13.03 6.63 -41.07
C ALA A 203 11.53 6.62 -41.44
N THR A 204 11.03 7.72 -41.97
CA THR A 204 9.62 7.89 -42.32
C THR A 204 9.45 8.25 -43.80
N PHE A 205 8.33 7.84 -44.35
CA PHE A 205 7.87 8.27 -45.68
C PHE A 205 6.36 8.49 -45.56
N ASP A 206 5.87 9.64 -46.02
CA ASP A 206 4.47 10.06 -45.94
C ASP A 206 3.84 9.94 -44.54
N GLY A 207 4.68 10.17 -43.49
CA GLY A 207 4.26 10.10 -42.07
C GLY A 207 4.27 8.69 -41.48
N GLU A 208 4.45 7.65 -42.28
CA GLU A 208 4.57 6.26 -41.83
C GLU A 208 6.03 5.81 -41.68
N VAL A 209 6.27 4.87 -40.76
CA VAL A 209 7.61 4.30 -40.54
C VAL A 209 7.96 3.39 -41.72
N VAL A 210 9.10 3.62 -42.37
CA VAL A 210 9.57 2.82 -43.48
C VAL A 210 10.05 1.46 -42.98
N THR A 211 9.33 0.43 -43.42
CA THR A 211 9.70 -0.99 -43.23
C THR A 211 10.02 -1.61 -44.57
N PHE A 212 10.87 -2.63 -44.61
CA PHE A 212 11.17 -3.37 -45.83
C PHE A 212 10.95 -4.87 -45.60
N LYS A 213 10.76 -5.60 -46.68
CA LYS A 213 10.82 -7.05 -46.68
C LYS A 213 11.81 -7.46 -47.78
N ALA A 214 12.80 -8.22 -47.38
CA ALA A 214 13.78 -8.75 -48.33
C ALA A 214 13.14 -9.84 -49.23
N ASP A 215 13.51 -9.86 -50.49
CA ASP A 215 13.13 -10.86 -51.48
C ASP A 215 13.83 -12.21 -51.24
N GLU A 216 13.61 -13.21 -52.10
CA GLU A 216 14.23 -14.53 -52.03
C GLU A 216 15.78 -14.48 -52.18
N ASN A 217 16.34 -13.39 -52.70
CA ASN A 217 17.77 -13.17 -52.87
C ASN A 217 18.37 -12.24 -51.81
N GLY A 218 17.58 -11.91 -50.76
CA GLY A 218 18.00 -11.03 -49.69
C GLY A 218 18.14 -9.57 -50.12
N ARG A 219 17.37 -9.09 -51.12
CA ARG A 219 17.35 -7.72 -51.61
C ARG A 219 16.07 -7.01 -51.30
N PHE A 220 16.14 -5.71 -51.15
CA PHE A 220 14.95 -4.85 -51.01
C PHE A 220 15.23 -3.48 -51.63
N ASP A 221 14.17 -2.77 -51.96
CA ASP A 221 14.18 -1.39 -52.46
C ASP A 221 13.11 -0.58 -51.72
N VAL A 222 13.48 0.55 -51.12
CA VAL A 222 12.59 1.43 -50.37
C VAL A 222 12.96 2.88 -50.57
N THR A 223 11.94 3.74 -50.45
CA THR A 223 12.12 5.20 -50.47
C THR A 223 11.89 5.75 -49.07
N LEU A 224 12.73 6.66 -48.63
CA LEU A 224 12.60 7.36 -47.36
C LEU A 224 12.72 8.87 -47.56
N LEU A 225 12.08 9.62 -46.67
CA LEU A 225 12.17 11.07 -46.63
C LEU A 225 13.40 11.43 -45.76
N VAL A 226 14.22 12.34 -46.26
CA VAL A 226 15.40 12.84 -45.51
C VAL A 226 14.89 13.76 -44.40
N PRO A 227 15.03 13.38 -43.14
CA PRO A 227 14.41 14.12 -42.04
C PRO A 227 15.17 15.41 -41.74
N GLN A 228 14.48 16.41 -41.24
CA GLN A 228 15.06 17.60 -40.61
C GLN A 228 15.59 17.20 -39.21
N ALA A 229 16.64 16.43 -39.17
CA ALA A 229 17.07 15.69 -37.98
C ALA A 229 18.35 16.21 -37.35
N VAL A 230 18.61 17.51 -37.44
CA VAL A 230 19.76 18.12 -36.77
C VAL A 230 19.28 18.90 -35.57
N PRO A 231 19.74 18.61 -34.33
CA PRO A 231 19.45 19.46 -33.17
C PRO A 231 19.91 20.89 -33.48
N LEU A 232 19.17 21.87 -32.96
CA LEU A 232 19.50 23.32 -33.13
C LEU A 232 20.94 23.68 -32.78
N THR A 233 21.59 22.84 -31.93
CA THR A 233 22.98 22.99 -31.49
C THR A 233 24.01 22.42 -32.46
N ALA A 234 23.59 21.69 -33.49
CA ALA A 234 24.49 21.01 -34.46
C ALA A 234 24.09 21.32 -35.92
N GLN A 235 23.53 22.50 -36.19
CA GLN A 235 23.27 22.93 -37.57
C GLN A 235 24.56 23.25 -38.30
N PRO A 236 24.73 22.78 -39.54
CA PRO A 236 25.94 23.08 -40.32
C PRO A 236 26.06 24.58 -40.60
N ALA A 237 27.28 25.08 -40.56
CA ALA A 237 27.54 26.44 -41.05
C ALA A 237 27.28 26.52 -42.55
N PRO A 238 26.99 27.73 -43.14
CA PRO A 238 26.84 27.87 -44.57
C PRO A 238 28.08 27.35 -45.33
N GLY A 239 27.89 26.34 -46.19
CA GLY A 239 28.96 25.67 -46.92
C GLY A 239 29.61 24.46 -46.21
N GLU A 240 29.08 24.01 -45.06
CA GLU A 240 29.51 22.83 -44.34
C GLU A 240 28.49 21.69 -44.51
N THR A 241 28.98 20.45 -44.65
CA THR A 241 28.17 19.23 -44.73
C THR A 241 28.36 18.37 -43.48
N LEU A 242 27.29 17.72 -43.03
CA LEU A 242 27.33 16.80 -41.90
C LEU A 242 27.16 15.35 -42.38
N THR A 243 27.91 14.44 -41.76
CA THR A 243 27.80 13.01 -42.07
C THR A 243 26.65 12.41 -41.23
N HIS A 244 25.62 11.98 -41.92
CA HIS A 244 24.53 11.14 -41.41
C HIS A 244 24.77 9.68 -41.80
N ALA A 245 23.95 8.75 -41.36
CA ALA A 245 23.94 7.42 -41.90
C ALA A 245 22.52 6.87 -42.04
N VAL A 246 22.32 6.06 -43.09
CA VAL A 246 21.12 5.26 -43.26
C VAL A 246 21.40 3.87 -42.72
N ARG A 247 20.55 3.34 -41.88
CA ARG A 247 20.68 2.01 -41.25
C ARG A 247 19.46 1.18 -41.56
N ALA A 248 19.65 -0.02 -42.07
CA ALA A 248 18.61 -1.04 -42.21
C ALA A 248 18.85 -2.12 -41.17
N VAL A 249 17.79 -2.48 -40.43
CA VAL A 249 17.86 -3.44 -39.31
C VAL A 249 16.84 -4.53 -39.53
N GLN A 250 17.27 -5.80 -39.58
CA GLN A 250 16.43 -6.97 -39.47
C GLN A 250 16.68 -7.67 -38.14
N ASN A 251 15.63 -8.02 -37.44
CA ASN A 251 15.66 -8.82 -36.21
C ASN A 251 15.23 -10.25 -36.55
N ILE A 252 16.18 -11.18 -36.59
CA ILE A 252 15.93 -12.56 -37.03
C ILE A 252 15.99 -13.48 -35.83
N PRO A 253 14.94 -14.34 -35.61
CA PRO A 253 15.01 -15.34 -34.57
C PRO A 253 16.16 -16.29 -34.81
N SER A 254 17.13 -16.32 -33.93
CA SER A 254 18.39 -17.07 -34.10
C SER A 254 18.74 -17.83 -32.83
N GLY A 255 18.79 -19.12 -32.89
CA GLY A 255 19.25 -19.96 -31.80
C GLY A 255 18.15 -20.77 -31.09
N ARG A 256 18.53 -21.38 -29.94
CA ARG A 256 17.63 -22.14 -29.08
C ARG A 256 16.87 -21.21 -28.16
N LEU A 257 15.65 -21.63 -27.80
CA LEU A 257 14.83 -20.98 -26.80
C LEU A 257 15.66 -20.73 -25.51
N GLN A 258 15.75 -19.48 -25.07
CA GLN A 258 16.50 -19.06 -23.89
C GLN A 258 15.56 -18.36 -22.88
N PRO A 259 15.87 -18.42 -21.56
CA PRO A 259 15.15 -17.62 -20.60
C PRO A 259 15.25 -16.14 -20.93
N THR A 260 14.14 -15.42 -20.85
CA THR A 260 14.15 -13.97 -21.03
C THR A 260 14.99 -13.28 -19.94
N GLN A 261 15.48 -12.09 -20.22
CA GLN A 261 16.11 -11.24 -19.22
C GLN A 261 15.14 -10.97 -18.05
N THR A 262 13.86 -10.82 -18.35
CA THR A 262 12.78 -10.69 -17.35
C THR A 262 12.75 -11.88 -16.39
N LEU A 263 12.78 -13.12 -16.90
CA LEU A 263 12.77 -14.31 -16.06
C LEU A 263 14.03 -14.43 -15.21
N SER A 264 15.21 -14.13 -15.78
CA SER A 264 16.49 -14.15 -15.05
C SER A 264 16.47 -13.16 -13.87
N LEU A 265 15.97 -11.93 -14.11
CA LEU A 265 15.84 -10.91 -13.07
C LEU A 265 14.80 -11.32 -12.00
N VAL A 266 13.70 -11.96 -12.39
CA VAL A 266 12.69 -12.47 -11.45
C VAL A 266 13.29 -13.55 -10.55
N ILE A 267 14.09 -14.48 -11.09
CA ILE A 267 14.75 -15.53 -10.30
C ILE A 267 15.75 -14.93 -9.29
N GLU A 268 16.52 -13.92 -9.69
CA GLU A 268 17.42 -13.20 -8.79
C GLU A 268 16.64 -12.55 -7.64
N LYS A 269 15.55 -11.86 -7.96
CA LYS A 269 14.72 -11.16 -6.96
C LYS A 269 13.85 -12.08 -6.09
N ILE A 270 13.58 -13.32 -6.52
CA ILE A 270 13.04 -14.38 -5.66
C ILE A 270 14.03 -14.66 -4.53
N GLY A 271 15.31 -14.89 -4.87
CA GLY A 271 16.36 -15.15 -3.89
C GLY A 271 16.45 -14.02 -2.86
N GLU A 272 16.47 -12.78 -3.33
CA GLU A 272 16.47 -11.59 -2.46
C GLU A 272 15.26 -11.56 -1.52
N THR A 273 14.04 -11.77 -2.05
CA THR A 273 12.79 -11.81 -1.26
C THR A 273 12.84 -12.85 -0.14
N ILE A 274 13.29 -14.07 -0.46
CA ILE A 274 13.42 -15.17 0.51
C ILE A 274 14.51 -14.84 1.54
N ALA A 275 15.64 -14.29 1.12
CA ALA A 275 16.75 -13.91 2.00
C ALA A 275 16.32 -12.89 3.06
N LEU A 276 15.62 -11.82 2.65
CA LEU A 276 15.12 -10.78 3.56
C LEU A 276 14.14 -11.37 4.58
N ALA A 277 13.20 -12.20 4.13
CA ALA A 277 12.21 -12.86 4.98
C ALA A 277 12.86 -13.82 5.97
N PHE A 278 13.81 -14.65 5.52
CA PHE A 278 14.55 -15.58 6.33
C PHE A 278 15.35 -14.88 7.43
N LEU A 279 16.13 -13.87 7.05
CA LEU A 279 16.95 -13.11 8.00
C LEU A 279 16.09 -12.40 9.05
N ALA A 280 15.03 -11.71 8.62
CA ALA A 280 14.10 -11.04 9.52
C ALA A 280 13.41 -12.02 10.49
N THR A 281 13.10 -13.24 10.03
CA THR A 281 12.49 -14.27 10.88
C THR A 281 13.48 -14.80 11.90
N VAL A 282 14.70 -15.17 11.49
CA VAL A 282 15.74 -15.70 12.39
C VAL A 282 16.11 -14.68 13.46
N MET A 283 16.40 -13.44 13.05
CA MET A 283 16.67 -12.34 13.97
C MET A 283 15.45 -12.06 14.86
N GLY A 284 14.24 -12.13 14.28
CA GLY A 284 12.98 -11.99 15.02
C GLY A 284 12.84 -13.00 16.15
N VAL A 285 13.13 -14.27 15.91
CA VAL A 285 13.08 -15.35 16.92
C VAL A 285 14.07 -15.10 18.06
N ILE A 286 15.31 -14.71 17.73
CA ILE A 286 16.37 -14.46 18.73
C ILE A 286 15.90 -13.43 19.78
N PHE A 287 15.21 -12.36 19.33
CA PHE A 287 14.70 -11.32 20.23
C PHE A 287 13.30 -11.65 20.81
N ALA A 288 12.43 -12.33 20.05
CA ALA A 288 11.09 -12.66 20.51
C ALA A 288 11.07 -13.68 21.64
N VAL A 289 11.99 -14.66 21.65
CA VAL A 289 12.06 -15.67 22.71
C VAL A 289 12.24 -15.02 24.08
N PRO A 290 13.29 -14.23 24.40
CA PRO A 290 13.42 -13.61 25.71
C PRO A 290 12.28 -12.64 26.04
N VAL A 291 11.79 -11.86 25.08
CA VAL A 291 10.68 -10.93 25.29
C VAL A 291 9.37 -11.67 25.62
N SER A 292 9.15 -12.86 25.07
CA SER A 292 7.94 -13.65 25.34
C SER A 292 7.83 -14.11 26.80
N PHE A 293 8.95 -14.41 27.45
CA PHE A 293 8.96 -14.75 28.89
C PHE A 293 8.55 -13.55 29.74
N LEU A 294 8.95 -12.34 29.38
CA LEU A 294 8.55 -11.10 30.07
C LEU A 294 7.07 -10.75 29.78
N ALA A 295 6.52 -11.24 28.68
CA ALA A 295 5.13 -11.00 28.25
C ALA A 295 4.16 -12.12 28.70
N ALA A 296 4.61 -13.15 29.42
CA ALA A 296 3.79 -14.27 29.91
C ALA A 296 3.30 -14.03 31.34
N ARG A 297 1.97 -13.98 31.52
CA ARG A 297 1.35 -13.63 32.80
C ARG A 297 1.64 -14.67 33.88
N ASN A 298 1.59 -15.96 33.54
CA ASN A 298 1.84 -17.04 34.47
C ASN A 298 3.25 -17.03 35.08
N LEU A 299 4.24 -16.45 34.38
CA LEU A 299 5.62 -16.32 34.87
C LEU A 299 5.89 -15.00 35.59
N MET A 300 5.14 -13.96 35.29
CA MET A 300 5.36 -12.59 35.76
C MET A 300 4.39 -12.15 36.86
N SER A 301 3.39 -12.95 37.23
CA SER A 301 2.35 -12.59 38.23
C SER A 301 2.81 -12.65 39.70
N GLY A 302 4.02 -13.14 39.98
CA GLY A 302 4.48 -13.41 41.36
C GLY A 302 4.88 -12.16 42.19
N ASN A 303 5.07 -10.98 41.57
CA ASN A 303 5.54 -9.76 42.22
C ASN A 303 4.96 -8.52 41.49
N PRO A 304 4.59 -7.41 42.20
CA PRO A 304 4.11 -6.18 41.59
C PRO A 304 5.07 -5.58 40.54
N VAL A 305 6.38 -5.68 40.74
CA VAL A 305 7.40 -5.18 39.78
C VAL A 305 7.36 -6.00 38.49
N THR A 306 7.34 -7.33 38.58
CA THR A 306 7.27 -8.20 37.42
C THR A 306 5.93 -8.01 36.67
N MET A 307 4.83 -7.79 37.39
CA MET A 307 3.53 -7.49 36.80
C MET A 307 3.53 -6.14 36.06
N LEU A 308 4.25 -5.13 36.58
CA LEU A 308 4.43 -3.84 35.86
C LEU A 308 5.21 -4.06 34.56
N ILE A 309 6.32 -4.83 34.62
CA ILE A 309 7.12 -5.17 33.41
C ILE A 309 6.23 -5.89 32.39
N TYR A 310 5.45 -6.88 32.81
CA TYR A 310 4.48 -7.56 31.95
C TYR A 310 3.54 -6.59 31.23
N ASN A 311 2.91 -5.69 31.99
CA ASN A 311 1.96 -4.73 31.44
C ASN A 311 2.62 -3.77 30.43
N VAL A 312 3.81 -3.29 30.74
CA VAL A 312 4.59 -2.39 29.86
C VAL A 312 5.01 -3.12 28.59
N VAL A 313 5.57 -4.32 28.71
CA VAL A 313 5.99 -5.12 27.55
C VAL A 313 4.80 -5.47 26.68
N ARG A 314 3.67 -5.91 27.24
CA ARG A 314 2.43 -6.18 26.51
C ARG A 314 1.90 -4.94 25.77
N ALA A 315 1.93 -3.77 26.42
CA ALA A 315 1.52 -2.52 25.79
C ALA A 315 2.40 -2.18 24.59
N ILE A 316 3.73 -2.24 24.75
CA ILE A 316 4.70 -2.00 23.67
C ILE A 316 4.46 -2.97 22.50
N LEU A 317 4.35 -4.27 22.77
CA LEU A 317 4.11 -5.28 21.74
C LEU A 317 2.79 -5.03 20.98
N ASN A 318 1.74 -4.63 21.70
CA ASN A 318 0.46 -4.29 21.08
C ASN A 318 0.56 -3.04 20.19
N VAL A 319 1.29 -2.00 20.61
CA VAL A 319 1.51 -0.79 19.80
C VAL A 319 2.30 -1.13 18.53
N ILE A 320 3.44 -1.85 18.65
CA ILE A 320 4.27 -2.22 17.49
C ILE A 320 3.45 -3.04 16.48
N ARG A 321 2.63 -3.98 16.97
CA ARG A 321 1.80 -4.85 16.15
C ARG A 321 0.61 -4.14 15.49
N SER A 322 0.14 -3.05 16.10
CA SER A 322 -0.95 -2.24 15.53
C SER A 322 -0.52 -1.45 14.28
N ILE A 323 0.78 -1.22 14.14
CA ILE A 323 1.37 -0.53 12.99
C ILE A 323 1.83 -1.58 12.00
N GLU A 324 1.31 -1.53 10.76
CA GLU A 324 1.62 -2.50 9.71
C GLU A 324 3.09 -2.37 9.25
N THR A 325 3.67 -3.48 8.79
CA THR A 325 5.10 -3.58 8.46
C THR A 325 5.57 -2.56 7.41
N LEU A 326 4.71 -2.19 6.46
CA LEU A 326 5.04 -1.18 5.44
C LEU A 326 5.27 0.22 6.05
N LEU A 327 4.50 0.60 7.06
CA LEU A 327 4.68 1.85 7.79
C LEU A 327 6.05 1.88 8.50
N TRP A 328 6.43 0.76 9.13
CA TRP A 328 7.76 0.60 9.71
C TRP A 328 8.86 0.70 8.65
N ALA A 329 8.65 0.15 7.45
CA ALA A 329 9.63 0.23 6.37
C ALA A 329 9.91 1.68 5.95
N ILE A 330 8.88 2.53 5.91
CA ILE A 330 9.03 3.96 5.62
C ILE A 330 9.81 4.68 6.73
N ILE A 331 9.48 4.40 7.99
CA ILE A 331 10.17 5.00 9.15
C ILE A 331 11.66 4.61 9.12
N PHE A 332 11.96 3.32 8.90
CA PHE A 332 13.35 2.88 8.81
C PHE A 332 14.05 3.38 7.55
N ALA A 333 13.34 3.56 6.43
CA ALA A 333 13.93 4.13 5.21
C ALA A 333 14.38 5.60 5.42
N VAL A 334 13.65 6.36 6.23
CA VAL A 334 14.08 7.72 6.63
C VAL A 334 15.28 7.66 7.57
N TRP A 335 15.38 6.62 8.43
CA TRP A 335 16.48 6.48 9.39
C TRP A 335 17.80 6.00 8.75
N VAL A 336 17.75 4.87 8.02
CA VAL A 336 18.96 4.19 7.50
C VAL A 336 19.12 4.32 5.98
N GLY A 337 18.24 5.06 5.32
CA GLY A 337 18.18 5.19 3.86
C GLY A 337 17.28 4.15 3.20
N LEU A 338 16.91 4.42 1.94
CA LEU A 338 16.18 3.47 1.09
C LEU A 338 17.10 2.28 0.76
N GLY A 339 16.56 1.06 0.85
CA GLY A 339 17.30 -0.15 0.51
C GLY A 339 16.81 -1.41 1.23
N PRO A 340 17.39 -2.58 0.91
CA PRO A 340 17.04 -3.87 1.50
C PRO A 340 17.19 -3.89 3.04
N PHE A 341 18.12 -3.10 3.57
CA PHE A 341 18.34 -3.01 5.02
C PHE A 341 17.14 -2.42 5.77
N ALA A 342 16.57 -1.31 5.30
CA ALA A 342 15.37 -0.70 5.89
C ALA A 342 14.18 -1.68 5.89
N GLY A 343 13.99 -2.39 4.76
CA GLY A 343 12.96 -3.42 4.64
C GLY A 343 13.15 -4.58 5.63
N THR A 344 14.38 -5.06 5.78
CA THR A 344 14.72 -6.12 6.74
C THR A 344 14.49 -5.68 8.18
N LEU A 345 14.85 -4.46 8.54
CA LEU A 345 14.59 -3.89 9.88
C LEU A 345 13.10 -3.82 10.18
N ALA A 346 12.29 -3.40 9.21
CA ALA A 346 10.83 -3.34 9.38
C ALA A 346 10.20 -4.72 9.60
N LEU A 347 10.60 -5.70 8.78
CA LEU A 347 10.17 -7.09 8.95
C LEU A 347 10.60 -7.66 10.30
N TRP A 348 11.87 -7.46 10.68
CA TRP A 348 12.42 -7.92 11.96
C TRP A 348 11.65 -7.32 13.13
N PHE A 349 11.50 -6.01 13.17
CA PHE A 349 10.87 -5.29 14.27
C PHE A 349 9.41 -5.73 14.49
N HIS A 350 8.63 -5.84 13.41
CA HIS A 350 7.27 -6.34 13.47
C HIS A 350 7.21 -7.84 13.82
N THR A 351 8.18 -8.63 13.35
CA THR A 351 8.28 -10.07 13.64
C THR A 351 8.55 -10.33 15.13
N VAL A 352 9.43 -9.54 15.76
CA VAL A 352 9.67 -9.62 17.21
C VAL A 352 8.37 -9.45 17.98
N ALA A 353 7.59 -8.41 17.67
CA ALA A 353 6.34 -8.14 18.38
C ALA A 353 5.27 -9.21 18.13
N ALA A 354 5.15 -9.70 16.90
CA ALA A 354 4.17 -10.72 16.54
C ALA A 354 4.51 -12.08 17.18
N LEU A 355 5.77 -12.53 17.09
CA LEU A 355 6.21 -13.80 17.68
C LEU A 355 6.22 -13.74 19.21
N ALA A 356 6.71 -12.65 19.83
CA ALA A 356 6.73 -12.52 21.28
C ALA A 356 5.33 -12.64 21.88
N LYS A 357 4.30 -12.11 21.21
CA LYS A 357 2.91 -12.28 21.62
C LYS A 357 2.44 -13.73 21.49
N LEU A 358 2.62 -14.36 20.33
CA LEU A 358 2.22 -15.75 20.09
C LEU A 358 2.96 -16.73 21.06
N TYR A 359 4.24 -16.49 21.27
CA TYR A 359 5.06 -17.27 22.19
C TYR A 359 4.61 -17.10 23.65
N SER A 360 4.28 -15.86 24.07
CA SER A 360 3.77 -15.63 25.43
C SER A 360 2.42 -16.30 25.66
N GLU A 361 1.53 -16.34 24.67
CA GLU A 361 0.25 -17.05 24.72
C GLU A 361 0.47 -18.58 24.79
N ALA A 362 1.47 -19.12 24.07
CA ALA A 362 1.87 -20.52 24.18
C ALA A 362 2.43 -20.84 25.57
N ILE A 363 3.24 -19.95 26.16
CA ILE A 363 3.75 -20.11 27.52
C ILE A 363 2.60 -20.09 28.56
N GLU A 364 1.58 -19.26 28.35
CA GLU A 364 0.41 -19.18 29.23
C GLU A 364 -0.50 -20.42 29.16
N SER A 365 -0.45 -21.17 28.07
CA SER A 365 -1.30 -22.34 27.79
C SER A 365 -0.65 -23.71 28.18
N ILE A 366 0.59 -23.74 28.74
CA ILE A 366 1.27 -24.97 29.11
C ILE A 366 0.63 -25.61 30.33
N ASP A 367 0.84 -26.94 30.46
CA ASP A 367 0.44 -27.70 31.65
C ASP A 367 1.26 -27.29 32.89
N SER A 368 0.56 -27.01 33.98
CA SER A 368 1.19 -26.63 35.26
C SER A 368 1.87 -27.78 35.98
N GLY A 369 1.45 -29.05 35.72
CA GLY A 369 1.97 -30.24 36.40
C GLY A 369 3.49 -30.40 36.34
N PRO A 370 4.12 -30.37 35.15
CA PRO A 370 5.59 -30.42 35.05
C PRO A 370 6.30 -29.26 35.74
N ILE A 371 5.69 -28.07 35.75
CA ILE A 371 6.23 -26.88 36.43
C ILE A 371 6.25 -27.12 37.96
N GLU A 372 5.14 -27.59 38.51
CA GLU A 372 5.01 -27.89 39.95
C GLU A 372 5.94 -29.02 40.37
N ALA A 373 6.06 -30.06 39.56
CA ALA A 373 6.97 -31.18 39.84
C ALA A 373 8.43 -30.73 39.93
N VAL A 374 8.92 -29.93 38.97
CA VAL A 374 10.29 -29.41 38.98
C VAL A 374 10.48 -28.40 40.11
N LYS A 375 9.48 -27.56 40.40
CA LYS A 375 9.52 -26.60 41.51
C LYS A 375 9.58 -27.30 42.87
N ALA A 376 8.87 -28.42 43.03
CA ALA A 376 8.89 -29.23 44.25
C ALA A 376 10.27 -29.82 44.58
N THR A 377 11.18 -29.96 43.61
CA THR A 377 12.58 -30.37 43.84
C THR A 377 13.49 -29.25 44.37
N GLY A 378 12.97 -28.04 44.58
CA GLY A 378 13.75 -26.87 44.99
C GLY A 378 14.48 -26.16 43.83
N ALA A 379 14.09 -26.44 42.56
CA ALA A 379 14.72 -25.85 41.39
C ALA A 379 14.55 -24.34 41.36
N SER A 380 15.61 -23.63 40.97
CA SER A 380 15.58 -22.18 40.72
C SER A 380 14.72 -21.83 39.50
N TRP A 381 14.31 -20.58 39.40
CA TRP A 381 13.51 -20.10 38.25
C TRP A 381 14.11 -20.44 36.85
N PRO A 382 15.43 -20.25 36.59
CA PRO A 382 16.01 -20.65 35.29
C PRO A 382 15.97 -22.19 35.07
N GLN A 383 16.17 -22.99 36.11
CA GLN A 383 16.08 -24.45 36.01
C GLN A 383 14.64 -24.87 35.68
N MET A 384 13.65 -24.28 36.34
CA MET A 384 12.24 -24.54 36.06
C MET A 384 11.92 -24.20 34.58
N VAL A 385 12.37 -23.05 34.07
CA VAL A 385 12.17 -22.66 32.68
C VAL A 385 12.81 -23.67 31.72
N ILE A 386 14.06 -24.05 31.94
CA ILE A 386 14.81 -24.97 31.06
C ILE A 386 14.22 -26.39 31.05
N TYR A 387 13.87 -26.93 32.23
CA TYR A 387 13.50 -28.35 32.34
C TYR A 387 11.98 -28.60 32.29
N ALA A 388 11.14 -27.64 32.68
CA ALA A 388 9.69 -27.81 32.69
C ALA A 388 8.98 -27.03 31.59
N VAL A 389 9.35 -25.78 31.36
CA VAL A 389 8.65 -24.90 30.39
C VAL A 389 9.15 -25.13 28.96
N PHE A 390 10.47 -25.04 28.74
CA PHE A 390 11.07 -25.04 27.40
C PHE A 390 10.73 -26.31 26.59
N PRO A 391 10.76 -27.53 27.13
CA PRO A 391 10.38 -28.73 26.38
C PRO A 391 8.93 -28.74 25.90
N GLN A 392 8.02 -28.16 26.67
CA GLN A 392 6.60 -28.08 26.31
C GLN A 392 6.33 -27.07 25.19
N ILE A 393 7.06 -25.93 25.20
CA ILE A 393 6.80 -24.83 24.24
C ILE A 393 7.55 -25.00 22.91
N LEU A 394 8.65 -25.76 22.87
CA LEU A 394 9.52 -25.85 21.70
C LEU A 394 8.80 -26.29 20.41
N PRO A 395 7.92 -27.28 20.39
CA PRO A 395 7.16 -27.66 19.21
C PRO A 395 6.25 -26.52 18.72
N THR A 396 5.55 -25.86 19.64
CA THR A 396 4.65 -24.74 19.36
C THR A 396 5.42 -23.51 18.86
N PHE A 397 6.56 -23.18 19.48
CA PHE A 397 7.44 -22.10 19.03
C PHE A 397 7.95 -22.34 17.62
N THR A 398 8.38 -23.55 17.32
CA THR A 398 8.84 -23.90 15.96
C THR A 398 7.71 -23.78 14.95
N SER A 399 6.50 -24.23 15.32
CA SER A 399 5.32 -24.10 14.47
C SER A 399 4.98 -22.62 14.17
N PHE A 400 5.00 -21.75 15.19
CA PHE A 400 4.76 -20.31 15.01
C PHE A 400 5.88 -19.62 14.23
N THR A 401 7.14 -20.05 14.41
CA THR A 401 8.27 -19.56 13.61
C THR A 401 8.08 -19.85 12.13
N LEU A 402 7.73 -21.08 11.76
CA LEU A 402 7.47 -21.48 10.38
C LEU A 402 6.30 -20.73 9.79
N TYR A 403 5.22 -20.56 10.54
CA TYR A 403 4.07 -19.75 10.16
C TYR A 403 4.46 -18.29 9.92
N ARG A 404 5.31 -17.72 10.78
CA ARG A 404 5.77 -16.35 10.63
C ARG A 404 6.71 -16.17 9.44
N PHE A 405 7.55 -17.17 9.16
CA PHE A 405 8.41 -17.16 7.97
C PHE A 405 7.58 -17.08 6.68
N ASP A 406 6.51 -17.88 6.55
CA ASP A 406 5.60 -17.84 5.42
C ASP A 406 4.97 -16.44 5.26
N ILE A 407 4.50 -15.83 6.35
CA ILE A 407 3.99 -14.45 6.33
C ILE A 407 5.07 -13.44 5.92
N ASN A 408 6.30 -13.58 6.44
CA ASN A 408 7.39 -12.65 6.12
C ASN A 408 7.80 -12.71 4.65
N VAL A 409 7.73 -13.89 4.01
CA VAL A 409 7.98 -14.00 2.55
C VAL A 409 6.95 -13.19 1.76
N ARG A 410 5.67 -13.28 2.12
CA ARG A 410 4.61 -12.46 1.48
C ARG A 410 4.81 -10.97 1.76
N LEU A 411 5.07 -10.61 3.02
CA LEU A 411 5.31 -9.21 3.39
C LEU A 411 6.58 -8.63 2.75
N SER A 412 7.62 -9.44 2.50
CA SER A 412 8.82 -8.96 1.81
C SER A 412 8.55 -8.53 0.37
N THR A 413 7.52 -9.14 -0.29
CA THR A 413 7.07 -8.65 -1.61
C THR A 413 6.40 -7.28 -1.51
N VAL A 414 5.70 -7.01 -0.41
CA VAL A 414 5.05 -5.71 -0.13
C VAL A 414 6.08 -4.62 0.19
N ILE A 415 7.06 -4.95 1.01
CA ILE A 415 8.11 -4.03 1.45
C ILE A 415 8.99 -3.58 0.29
N GLY A 416 9.14 -4.42 -0.74
CA GLY A 416 9.81 -4.05 -1.99
C GLY A 416 9.30 -2.77 -2.64
N LEU A 417 8.06 -2.36 -2.35
CA LEU A 417 7.49 -1.07 -2.79
C LEU A 417 8.24 0.17 -2.24
N VAL A 418 8.87 0.02 -1.08
CA VAL A 418 9.54 1.11 -0.35
C VAL A 418 11.05 0.90 -0.30
N SER A 419 11.50 -0.36 -0.26
CA SER A 419 12.92 -0.70 -0.05
C SER A 419 13.71 -0.91 -1.34
N ASP A 420 13.14 -0.70 -2.52
CA ASP A 420 13.75 -1.00 -3.82
C ASP A 420 14.35 -2.43 -3.91
N ALA A 421 13.79 -3.39 -3.16
CA ALA A 421 14.32 -4.73 -2.99
C ALA A 421 13.27 -5.81 -3.28
N GLY A 422 13.71 -6.96 -3.79
CA GLY A 422 12.86 -8.13 -4.00
C GLY A 422 11.85 -8.00 -5.15
N LEU A 423 10.94 -8.98 -5.22
CA LEU A 423 9.97 -9.09 -6.32
C LEU A 423 8.94 -7.94 -6.37
N GLY A 424 8.55 -7.41 -5.21
CA GLY A 424 7.54 -6.35 -5.16
C GLY A 424 7.97 -5.07 -5.86
N PHE A 425 9.25 -4.74 -5.80
CA PHE A 425 9.84 -3.62 -6.54
C PHE A 425 9.65 -3.78 -8.05
N LEU A 426 9.95 -4.97 -8.60
CA LEU A 426 9.77 -5.25 -10.02
C LEU A 426 8.32 -5.12 -10.47
N VAL A 427 7.38 -5.65 -9.68
CA VAL A 427 5.94 -5.55 -10.00
C VAL A 427 5.51 -4.11 -10.15
N VAL A 428 5.87 -3.24 -9.19
CA VAL A 428 5.49 -1.81 -9.24
C VAL A 428 6.17 -1.08 -10.38
N GLN A 429 7.46 -1.33 -10.58
CA GLN A 429 8.22 -0.72 -11.68
C GLN A 429 7.62 -1.08 -13.03
N TRP A 430 7.29 -2.37 -13.26
CA TRP A 430 6.72 -2.81 -14.53
C TRP A 430 5.28 -2.33 -14.75
N VAL A 431 4.48 -2.21 -13.69
CA VAL A 431 3.16 -1.56 -13.76
C VAL A 431 3.29 -0.08 -14.21
N ARG A 432 4.23 0.66 -13.61
CA ARG A 432 4.48 2.07 -13.98
C ARG A 432 4.99 2.23 -15.42
N LEU A 433 5.76 1.25 -15.91
CA LEU A 433 6.30 1.23 -17.27
C LEU A 433 5.33 0.60 -18.30
N ASN A 434 4.11 0.21 -17.89
CA ASN A 434 3.13 -0.50 -18.71
C ASN A 434 3.65 -1.83 -19.32
N ARG A 435 4.67 -2.47 -18.67
CA ARG A 435 5.21 -3.77 -19.06
C ARG A 435 4.43 -4.90 -18.39
N PHE A 436 3.19 -5.12 -18.83
CA PHE A 436 2.26 -6.03 -18.15
C PHE A 436 2.65 -7.51 -18.27
N SER A 437 3.29 -7.92 -19.36
CA SER A 437 3.77 -9.32 -19.54
C SER A 437 4.93 -9.63 -18.58
N ALA A 438 5.85 -8.68 -18.39
CA ALA A 438 6.92 -8.80 -17.39
C ALA A 438 6.35 -8.85 -15.96
N MET A 439 5.38 -7.98 -15.65
CA MET A 439 4.65 -8.01 -14.36
C MET A 439 3.98 -9.38 -14.14
N ALA A 440 3.35 -9.95 -15.16
CA ALA A 440 2.72 -11.27 -15.07
C ALA A 440 3.73 -12.37 -14.73
N THR A 441 4.95 -12.31 -15.29
CA THR A 441 6.05 -13.22 -14.95
C THR A 441 6.38 -13.15 -13.46
N ALA A 442 6.50 -11.94 -12.89
CA ALA A 442 6.75 -11.77 -11.47
C ALA A 442 5.57 -12.25 -10.60
N LEU A 443 4.31 -12.00 -11.01
CA LEU A 443 3.14 -12.48 -10.27
C LEU A 443 3.07 -14.01 -10.23
N ILE A 444 3.31 -14.68 -11.35
CA ILE A 444 3.36 -16.14 -11.42
C ILE A 444 4.48 -16.67 -10.51
N ALA A 445 5.64 -16.03 -10.52
CA ALA A 445 6.74 -16.38 -9.65
C ALA A 445 6.42 -16.23 -8.16
N ILE A 446 5.76 -15.13 -7.76
CA ILE A 446 5.29 -14.90 -6.38
C ILE A 446 4.32 -16.01 -5.98
N ILE A 447 3.31 -16.31 -6.80
CA ILE A 447 2.32 -17.37 -6.55
C ILE A 447 3.02 -18.72 -6.34
N LEU A 448 3.97 -19.05 -7.23
CA LEU A 448 4.68 -20.32 -7.17
C LEU A 448 5.53 -20.44 -5.90
N VAL A 449 6.32 -19.42 -5.59
CA VAL A 449 7.18 -19.39 -4.39
C VAL A 449 6.36 -19.48 -3.12
N VAL A 450 5.30 -18.68 -2.99
CA VAL A 450 4.42 -18.70 -1.82
C VAL A 450 3.73 -20.06 -1.69
N ALA A 451 3.23 -20.65 -2.79
CA ALA A 451 2.59 -21.96 -2.76
C ALA A 451 3.56 -23.09 -2.31
N ILE A 452 4.79 -23.08 -2.82
CA ILE A 452 5.83 -24.04 -2.42
C ILE A 452 6.18 -23.88 -0.94
N LEU A 453 6.36 -22.65 -0.47
CA LEU A 453 6.71 -22.37 0.92
C LEU A 453 5.56 -22.67 1.88
N ASP A 454 4.32 -22.37 1.54
CA ASP A 454 3.11 -22.74 2.32
C ASP A 454 3.00 -24.26 2.45
N PHE A 455 3.20 -25.00 1.35
CA PHE A 455 3.22 -26.46 1.36
C PHE A 455 4.34 -27.00 2.26
N LEU A 456 5.57 -26.52 2.08
CA LEU A 456 6.74 -26.98 2.86
C LEU A 456 6.58 -26.64 4.35
N SER A 457 6.14 -25.44 4.66
CA SER A 457 5.87 -24.99 6.02
C SER A 457 4.78 -25.81 6.69
N SER A 458 3.69 -26.12 5.98
CA SER A 458 2.59 -26.94 6.50
C SER A 458 3.02 -28.37 6.74
N TRP A 459 3.76 -28.97 5.79
CA TRP A 459 4.32 -30.32 5.94
C TRP A 459 5.29 -30.43 7.13
N LEU A 460 6.17 -29.43 7.32
CA LEU A 460 7.08 -29.40 8.46
C LEU A 460 6.33 -29.26 9.79
N ARG A 461 5.35 -28.37 9.87
CA ARG A 461 4.53 -28.16 11.07
C ARG A 461 3.80 -29.43 11.48
N GLU A 462 3.17 -30.10 10.53
CA GLU A 462 2.46 -31.35 10.80
C GLU A 462 3.39 -32.43 11.38
N ARG A 463 4.60 -32.62 10.82
CA ARG A 463 5.59 -33.54 11.34
C ARG A 463 6.06 -33.20 12.74
N ILE A 464 6.30 -31.92 13.03
CA ILE A 464 6.74 -31.43 14.33
C ILE A 464 5.65 -31.65 15.38
N ILE A 465 4.39 -31.31 15.09
CA ILE A 465 3.26 -31.48 16.02
C ILE A 465 3.00 -32.97 16.31
N GLN A 466 3.14 -33.84 15.29
CA GLN A 466 2.96 -35.30 15.45
C GLN A 466 4.17 -35.98 16.11
N GLY A 467 5.23 -35.24 16.48
CA GLY A 467 6.45 -35.81 17.05
C GLY A 467 7.24 -36.72 16.11
N ARG A 468 6.94 -36.67 14.79
CA ARG A 468 7.63 -37.51 13.81
C ARG A 468 9.00 -36.94 13.49
N PRO A 469 10.07 -37.77 13.45
CA PRO A 469 11.40 -37.29 13.15
C PRO A 469 11.48 -36.76 11.72
N ILE A 470 12.09 -35.56 11.53
CA ILE A 470 12.36 -34.99 10.22
C ILE A 470 13.31 -35.89 9.43
N ILE A 471 14.26 -36.53 10.12
CA ILE A 471 15.23 -37.47 9.57
C ILE A 471 14.89 -38.87 10.06
N SER A 472 14.34 -39.71 9.21
CA SER A 472 13.89 -41.07 9.54
C SER A 472 14.95 -42.14 9.29
N SER A 473 16.23 -41.78 9.11
CA SER A 473 17.30 -42.77 8.85
C SER A 473 17.64 -43.54 10.11
N THR A 474 17.67 -44.87 10.03
CA THR A 474 18.11 -45.80 11.08
C THR A 474 19.62 -45.85 11.23
N ASN A 475 20.36 -45.46 10.18
CA ASN A 475 21.82 -45.42 10.19
C ASN A 475 22.33 -44.16 10.93
N PRO A 476 23.10 -44.29 12.03
CA PRO A 476 23.56 -43.16 12.84
C PRO A 476 24.51 -42.22 12.06
N LEU A 477 25.35 -42.75 11.16
CA LEU A 477 26.22 -41.93 10.30
C LEU A 477 25.42 -41.04 9.34
N VAL A 478 24.45 -41.62 8.62
CA VAL A 478 23.58 -40.87 7.71
C VAL A 478 22.80 -39.81 8.48
N ARG A 479 22.30 -40.13 9.65
CA ARG A 479 21.59 -39.17 10.52
C ARG A 479 22.48 -38.00 10.95
N THR A 480 23.74 -38.27 11.32
CA THR A 480 24.70 -37.25 11.74
C THR A 480 25.09 -36.38 10.55
N VAL A 481 25.45 -36.99 9.41
CA VAL A 481 25.77 -36.25 8.17
C VAL A 481 24.61 -35.34 7.76
N LEU A 482 23.36 -35.86 7.77
CA LEU A 482 22.19 -35.07 7.35
C LEU A 482 21.91 -33.91 8.33
N LYS A 483 22.09 -34.12 9.66
CA LYS A 483 22.02 -33.02 10.62
C LYS A 483 23.06 -31.94 10.37
N THR A 484 24.32 -32.37 10.11
CA THR A 484 25.41 -31.43 9.83
C THR A 484 25.13 -30.65 8.56
N VAL A 485 24.66 -31.30 7.48
CA VAL A 485 24.28 -30.63 6.22
C VAL A 485 23.18 -29.61 6.45
N ILE A 486 22.15 -29.92 7.26
CA ILE A 486 21.08 -28.96 7.60
C ILE A 486 21.63 -27.75 8.37
N ILE A 487 22.51 -27.98 9.36
CA ILE A 487 23.12 -26.90 10.15
C ILE A 487 24.01 -26.01 9.27
N VAL A 488 24.88 -26.64 8.49
CA VAL A 488 25.78 -25.90 7.56
C VAL A 488 24.96 -25.14 6.52
N GLY A 489 23.93 -25.75 5.95
CA GLY A 489 23.00 -25.10 5.03
C GLY A 489 22.28 -23.90 5.66
N PHE A 490 21.83 -24.05 6.92
CA PHE A 490 21.19 -22.94 7.66
C PHE A 490 22.16 -21.77 7.88
N VAL A 491 23.40 -22.06 8.33
CA VAL A 491 24.43 -21.03 8.54
C VAL A 491 24.84 -20.36 7.22
N ALA A 492 25.01 -21.14 6.15
CA ALA A 492 25.32 -20.61 4.83
C ALA A 492 24.19 -19.69 4.31
N THR A 493 22.93 -20.09 4.47
CA THR A 493 21.76 -19.27 4.11
C THR A 493 21.71 -18.00 4.95
N PHE A 494 22.05 -18.08 6.23
CA PHE A 494 22.08 -16.90 7.11
C PHE A 494 23.15 -15.89 6.65
N ILE A 495 24.37 -16.34 6.36
CA ILE A 495 25.46 -15.49 5.88
C ILE A 495 25.10 -14.88 4.51
N TRP A 496 24.57 -15.69 3.60
CA TRP A 496 24.11 -15.22 2.31
C TRP A 496 23.01 -14.15 2.44
N SER A 497 21.99 -14.40 3.29
CA SER A 497 20.90 -13.46 3.53
C SER A 497 21.39 -12.16 4.17
N TRP A 498 22.41 -12.22 5.04
CA TRP A 498 23.03 -11.04 5.63
C TRP A 498 23.66 -10.13 4.58
N ASN A 499 24.38 -10.72 3.61
CA ASN A 499 25.00 -9.99 2.51
C ASN A 499 23.94 -9.41 1.55
N VAL A 500 22.93 -10.19 1.19
CA VAL A 500 21.83 -9.75 0.31
C VAL A 500 21.04 -8.59 0.95
N ALA A 501 20.78 -8.66 2.24
CA ALA A 501 20.10 -7.60 2.99
C ALA A 501 20.95 -6.33 3.16
N GLN A 502 22.22 -6.35 2.74
CA GLN A 502 23.17 -5.22 2.84
C GLN A 502 23.21 -4.60 4.23
N ILE A 503 23.25 -5.45 5.28
CA ILE A 503 23.21 -4.96 6.66
C ILE A 503 24.49 -4.22 7.01
N LYS A 504 24.37 -2.92 7.22
CA LYS A 504 25.45 -2.03 7.62
C LYS A 504 25.14 -1.45 9.00
N LEU A 505 25.51 -2.19 10.05
CA LEU A 505 25.25 -1.80 11.45
C LEU A 505 25.83 -0.41 11.77
N ILE A 506 26.89 0.01 11.08
CA ILE A 506 27.48 1.32 11.25
C ILE A 506 26.53 2.46 10.79
N GLU A 507 25.71 2.23 9.77
CA GLU A 507 24.70 3.21 9.33
C GLU A 507 23.60 3.37 10.35
N LEU A 508 23.22 2.30 11.06
CA LEU A 508 22.27 2.38 12.17
C LEU A 508 22.78 3.29 13.30
N VAL A 509 24.07 3.18 13.62
CA VAL A 509 24.70 4.00 14.67
C VAL A 509 24.92 5.43 14.18
N LYS A 510 25.41 5.63 12.97
CA LYS A 510 25.61 6.97 12.38
C LYS A 510 24.29 7.72 12.17
N GLY A 511 23.24 7.01 11.77
CA GLY A 511 21.88 7.55 11.60
C GLY A 511 21.11 7.70 12.92
N ALA A 512 21.63 7.23 14.06
CA ALA A 512 20.93 7.28 15.34
C ALA A 512 20.47 8.69 15.75
N PRO A 513 21.25 9.78 15.58
CA PRO A 513 20.77 11.12 15.88
C PRO A 513 19.56 11.52 15.02
N GLN A 514 19.58 11.19 13.72
CA GLN A 514 18.47 11.46 12.79
C GLN A 514 17.25 10.59 13.13
N GLY A 515 17.47 9.30 13.42
CA GLY A 515 16.43 8.38 13.85
C GLY A 515 15.76 8.78 15.16
N LEU A 516 16.53 9.29 16.13
CA LEU A 516 16.00 9.82 17.40
C LEU A 516 15.21 11.11 17.20
N ALA A 517 15.71 12.04 16.37
CA ALA A 517 15.00 13.26 16.01
C ALA A 517 13.65 12.91 15.34
N LEU A 518 13.67 11.99 14.38
CA LEU A 518 12.48 11.48 13.72
C LEU A 518 11.50 10.82 14.70
N ALA A 519 12.00 9.95 15.58
CA ALA A 519 11.15 9.30 16.60
C ALA A 519 10.52 10.33 17.55
N ARG A 520 11.25 11.40 17.89
CA ARG A 520 10.74 12.49 18.71
C ARG A 520 9.63 13.26 17.98
N GLU A 521 9.81 13.58 16.70
CA GLU A 521 8.80 14.25 15.90
C GLU A 521 7.52 13.40 15.74
N PHE A 522 7.65 12.11 15.48
CA PHE A 522 6.49 11.20 15.47
C PHE A 522 5.82 11.07 16.85
N ALA A 523 6.58 11.20 17.93
CA ALA A 523 6.05 11.15 19.31
C ALA A 523 5.43 12.49 19.76
N THR A 524 5.56 13.56 18.98
CA THR A 524 4.94 14.86 19.23
C THR A 524 3.82 15.14 18.21
N PRO A 525 2.66 14.46 18.33
CA PRO A 525 1.56 14.60 17.38
C PRO A 525 0.93 16.01 17.45
N GLU A 526 0.53 16.51 16.29
CA GLU A 526 -0.13 17.81 16.13
C GLU A 526 -1.62 17.73 16.54
N LEU A 527 -1.90 17.61 17.83
CA LEU A 527 -3.27 17.47 18.33
C LEU A 527 -4.01 18.80 18.40
N PHE A 528 -3.34 19.84 18.84
CA PHE A 528 -3.93 21.14 19.04
C PHE A 528 -3.11 22.21 18.33
N THR A 529 -3.78 23.21 17.78
CA THR A 529 -3.14 24.38 17.21
C THR A 529 -3.80 25.64 17.75
N ARG A 530 -3.03 26.73 17.79
CA ARG A 530 -3.59 28.06 17.92
C ARG A 530 -3.71 28.62 16.52
N PRO A 531 -4.89 29.09 16.08
CA PRO A 531 -5.00 29.71 14.78
C PRO A 531 -4.04 30.91 14.73
N THR A 532 -3.28 30.96 13.65
CA THR A 532 -2.41 32.10 13.34
C THR A 532 -3.07 32.91 12.25
N LYS A 533 -2.95 34.20 12.32
CA LYS A 533 -3.29 35.15 11.24
C LYS A 533 -1.99 35.55 10.58
N THR A 534 -1.89 35.36 9.29
CA THR A 534 -0.79 35.93 8.51
C THR A 534 -0.98 37.42 8.45
N VAL A 535 -0.04 38.15 9.03
CA VAL A 535 0.06 39.59 8.88
C VAL A 535 1.03 39.85 7.74
N ALA A 536 0.62 40.67 6.80
CA ALA A 536 1.41 41.05 5.66
C ALA A 536 1.56 42.58 5.69
N ILE A 537 2.79 43.04 5.65
CA ILE A 537 3.13 44.45 5.50
C ILE A 537 3.90 44.61 4.20
N SER A 538 3.60 45.64 3.44
CA SER A 538 4.14 45.80 2.10
C SER A 538 4.60 47.23 1.80
N ALA A 539 5.62 47.34 0.95
CA ALA A 539 6.05 48.61 0.34
C ALA A 539 6.14 48.43 -1.18
N PRO A 540 5.59 49.38 -1.96
CA PRO A 540 5.67 49.35 -3.42
C PRO A 540 7.10 49.59 -3.89
N LEU A 541 7.47 48.98 -5.02
CA LEU A 541 8.73 49.18 -5.73
C LEU A 541 8.48 49.27 -7.23
N THR A 542 8.79 50.41 -7.82
CA THR A 542 8.62 50.62 -9.25
C THR A 542 9.87 50.24 -10.03
N VAL A 543 9.77 49.28 -10.96
CA VAL A 543 10.88 48.82 -11.81
C VAL A 543 10.44 48.77 -13.28
N PRO A 544 11.03 49.54 -14.20
CA PRO A 544 12.02 50.59 -13.99
C PRO A 544 11.42 51.87 -13.36
N CYS A 545 12.29 52.80 -12.94
CA CYS A 545 11.85 54.08 -12.38
C CYS A 545 10.97 54.86 -13.40
N GLY A 546 9.82 55.40 -12.92
CA GLY A 546 8.90 56.17 -13.73
C GLY A 546 7.86 55.38 -14.51
N ALA A 547 7.84 54.00 -14.36
CA ALA A 547 6.88 53.18 -15.08
C ALA A 547 5.43 53.33 -14.59
N ALA A 548 5.19 53.51 -13.27
CA ALA A 548 3.87 53.81 -12.71
C ALA A 548 4.02 54.48 -11.33
N GLU A 549 2.99 55.27 -10.93
CA GLU A 549 2.88 55.72 -9.53
C GLU A 549 2.13 54.68 -8.69
N PRO A 550 2.62 54.32 -7.49
CA PRO A 550 2.00 53.33 -6.63
C PRO A 550 0.62 53.81 -6.15
N SER A 551 -0.43 53.04 -6.35
CA SER A 551 -1.78 53.35 -5.87
C SER A 551 -1.96 53.11 -4.35
N THR A 552 -1.09 52.32 -3.75
CA THR A 552 -1.07 52.01 -2.30
C THR A 552 0.20 52.54 -1.65
N PRO A 553 0.10 53.32 -0.55
CA PRO A 553 1.26 53.74 0.21
C PRO A 553 1.98 52.57 0.89
N ALA A 554 3.27 52.73 1.18
CA ALA A 554 4.02 51.80 1.99
C ALA A 554 3.46 51.72 3.40
N ASP A 555 3.41 50.51 3.99
CA ASP A 555 3.13 50.37 5.43
C ASP A 555 4.24 51.05 6.25
N ALA A 556 3.88 51.78 7.32
CA ALA A 556 4.83 52.56 8.11
C ALA A 556 5.92 51.71 8.80
N THR A 557 5.76 50.42 8.84
CA THR A 557 6.64 49.42 9.47
C THR A 557 7.66 48.81 8.49
N ILE A 558 7.58 49.10 7.19
CA ILE A 558 8.53 48.62 6.18
C ILE A 558 9.09 49.85 5.40
N THR A 559 10.40 49.91 5.30
CA THR A 559 11.09 50.94 4.52
C THR A 559 12.06 50.28 3.52
N LEU A 560 12.09 50.87 2.29
CA LEU A 560 13.03 50.48 1.25
C LEU A 560 14.07 51.58 1.08
N SER A 561 15.30 51.20 0.78
CA SER A 561 16.39 52.20 0.52
C SER A 561 16.11 53.01 -0.76
N ALA A 562 15.24 52.56 -1.62
CA ALA A 562 14.77 53.24 -2.84
C ALA A 562 13.37 52.76 -3.20
N ASP A 563 12.47 53.68 -3.61
CA ASP A 563 11.10 53.36 -4.03
C ASP A 563 11.03 52.92 -5.51
N CYS A 564 12.10 53.17 -6.25
CA CYS A 564 12.27 52.68 -7.63
C CYS A 564 13.73 52.33 -7.91
N GLY A 565 13.96 51.51 -8.96
CA GLY A 565 15.31 51.15 -9.39
C GLY A 565 15.32 50.36 -10.72
N GLU A 566 16.52 50.01 -11.13
CA GLU A 566 16.75 49.15 -12.29
C GLU A 566 17.03 47.69 -11.83
N THR A 567 16.90 46.76 -12.76
CA THR A 567 17.19 45.34 -12.48
C THR A 567 18.64 45.16 -12.06
N GLY A 568 18.85 44.52 -10.89
CA GLY A 568 20.19 44.28 -10.35
C GLY A 568 20.70 45.34 -9.38
N ASP A 569 20.01 46.48 -9.25
CA ASP A 569 20.37 47.51 -8.27
C ASP A 569 20.32 46.96 -6.83
N PRO A 570 21.21 47.38 -5.96
CA PRO A 570 21.18 46.97 -4.56
C PRO A 570 19.99 47.60 -3.83
N LEU A 571 19.21 46.82 -3.12
CA LEU A 571 18.06 47.24 -2.31
C LEU A 571 18.22 46.78 -0.90
N VAL A 572 18.05 47.68 0.07
CA VAL A 572 17.96 47.34 1.48
C VAL A 572 16.51 47.45 1.92
N ILE A 573 16.02 46.37 2.52
CA ILE A 573 14.66 46.25 3.05
C ILE A 573 14.80 46.28 4.59
N GLU A 574 14.18 47.29 5.21
CA GLU A 574 14.16 47.40 6.67
C GLU A 574 12.72 47.25 7.17
N GLY A 575 12.53 46.40 8.18
CA GLY A 575 11.26 46.24 8.89
C GLY A 575 11.42 46.63 10.36
N THR A 576 10.44 47.32 10.92
CA THR A 576 10.43 47.73 12.32
C THR A 576 9.13 47.35 13.00
N GLY A 577 9.17 47.07 14.32
CA GLY A 577 7.96 46.70 15.06
C GLY A 577 7.41 45.30 14.73
N LEU A 578 8.25 44.43 14.15
CA LEU A 578 7.94 43.01 13.92
C LEU A 578 8.03 42.21 15.21
N PRO A 579 7.47 41.02 15.32
CA PRO A 579 7.66 40.15 16.47
C PRO A 579 9.13 39.80 16.69
N PRO A 580 9.70 40.04 17.90
CA PRO A 580 11.12 39.84 18.17
C PRO A 580 11.51 38.37 18.16
N ASN A 581 12.74 38.07 17.74
CA ASN A 581 13.32 36.71 17.68
C ASN A 581 12.45 35.73 16.88
N ARG A 582 11.88 36.18 15.77
CA ARG A 582 11.06 35.30 14.89
C ARG A 582 11.55 35.33 13.46
N THR A 583 11.45 34.18 12.84
CA THR A 583 11.66 34.07 11.40
C THR A 583 10.45 34.61 10.64
N VAL A 584 10.67 35.61 9.80
CA VAL A 584 9.67 36.24 8.93
C VAL A 584 10.02 35.90 7.47
N SER A 585 9.02 35.91 6.59
CA SER A 585 9.22 35.64 5.17
C SER A 585 9.19 36.95 4.39
N VAL A 586 10.29 37.27 3.69
CA VAL A 586 10.39 38.44 2.79
C VAL A 586 10.19 37.94 1.34
N ARG A 587 9.23 38.51 0.62
CA ARG A 587 8.88 38.12 -0.74
C ARG A 587 8.65 39.31 -1.67
N TRP A 588 8.97 39.11 -2.93
CA TRP A 588 8.53 39.92 -4.02
C TRP A 588 7.10 39.56 -4.38
N VAL A 589 6.19 40.51 -4.46
CA VAL A 589 4.85 40.35 -5.01
C VAL A 589 4.84 41.01 -6.38
N LEU A 590 4.56 40.23 -7.39
CA LEU A 590 4.58 40.64 -8.79
C LEU A 590 3.31 41.39 -9.16
N PRO A 591 3.33 42.24 -10.23
CA PRO A 591 2.14 42.93 -10.72
C PRO A 591 0.97 42.01 -11.12
N ASP A 592 1.25 40.77 -11.50
CA ASP A 592 0.26 39.72 -11.83
C ASP A 592 -0.32 38.99 -10.59
N GLY A 593 0.13 39.34 -9.37
CA GLY A 593 -0.27 38.71 -8.13
C GLY A 593 0.57 37.47 -7.75
N GLY A 594 1.53 37.06 -8.58
CA GLY A 594 2.52 36.04 -8.24
C GLY A 594 3.46 36.50 -7.13
N TYR A 595 4.15 35.57 -6.48
CA TYR A 595 5.17 35.94 -5.48
C TYR A 595 6.42 35.08 -5.59
N LEU A 596 7.57 35.70 -5.28
CA LEU A 596 8.87 35.03 -5.21
C LEU A 596 9.54 35.39 -3.88
N ARG A 597 10.09 34.39 -3.16
CA ARG A 597 10.85 34.68 -1.93
C ARG A 597 12.17 35.35 -2.25
N VAL A 598 12.53 36.38 -1.46
CA VAL A 598 13.81 37.08 -1.61
C VAL A 598 14.99 36.14 -1.35
N ARG A 599 14.89 35.25 -0.32
CA ARG A 599 15.82 34.16 -0.05
C ARG A 599 15.08 32.99 0.59
N SER A 600 15.54 31.75 0.35
CA SER A 600 14.85 30.53 0.80
C SER A 600 14.87 30.32 2.33
N ASN A 601 15.84 30.86 3.07
CA ASN A 601 16.02 30.70 4.51
C ASN A 601 16.44 32.00 5.18
N CYS A 602 15.76 33.11 4.94
CA CYS A 602 15.90 34.35 5.66
C CYS A 602 14.54 34.66 6.28
N CYS A 603 14.33 35.42 7.18
CA CYS A 603 15.14 36.40 7.81
C CYS A 603 14.66 36.45 9.26
N ASP A 604 15.56 36.44 10.20
CA ASP A 604 15.22 36.51 11.62
C ASP A 604 15.20 37.97 12.07
N THR A 605 14.20 38.33 12.89
CA THR A 605 14.12 39.62 13.53
C THR A 605 15.03 39.63 14.77
N ASP A 606 15.60 40.82 15.10
CA ASP A 606 16.41 40.99 16.29
C ASP A 606 15.57 41.04 17.60
N ASP A 607 16.23 41.22 18.74
CA ASP A 607 15.60 41.33 20.09
C ASP A 607 14.58 42.48 20.18
N ASP A 608 14.75 43.55 19.37
CA ASP A 608 13.89 44.71 19.31
C ASP A 608 12.81 44.64 18.24
N GLY A 609 12.75 43.52 17.48
CA GLY A 609 11.79 43.32 16.40
C GLY A 609 12.13 44.05 15.12
N ASN A 610 13.41 44.36 14.87
CA ASN A 610 13.86 44.98 13.63
C ASN A 610 14.38 43.88 12.66
N LEU A 611 14.23 44.15 11.40
CA LEU A 611 14.72 43.32 10.29
C LEU A 611 15.51 44.16 9.33
N ARG A 612 16.68 43.71 8.87
CA ARG A 612 17.44 44.32 7.77
C ARG A 612 17.88 43.24 6.78
N VAL A 613 17.44 43.37 5.54
CA VAL A 613 17.77 42.45 4.44
C VAL A 613 18.36 43.21 3.27
N GLU A 614 19.58 42.86 2.90
CA GLU A 614 20.24 43.39 1.71
C GLU A 614 20.07 42.42 0.55
N THR A 615 19.53 42.89 -0.58
CA THR A 615 19.24 42.10 -1.78
C THR A 615 19.47 42.95 -3.04
N ALA A 616 19.38 42.34 -4.21
CA ALA A 616 19.33 43.05 -5.47
C ALA A 616 17.94 42.95 -6.08
N ILE A 617 17.52 43.97 -6.84
CA ILE A 617 16.24 43.97 -7.53
C ILE A 617 16.21 42.84 -8.57
N ASN A 618 15.24 41.93 -8.38
CA ASN A 618 15.12 40.73 -9.21
C ASN A 618 14.55 41.09 -10.60
N PRO A 619 15.12 40.59 -11.72
CA PRO A 619 14.59 40.83 -13.06
C PRO A 619 13.10 40.53 -13.26
N ILE A 620 12.54 39.63 -12.48
CA ILE A 620 11.14 39.16 -12.61
C ILE A 620 10.12 40.23 -12.11
N VAL A 621 10.56 41.24 -11.36
CA VAL A 621 9.68 42.30 -10.82
C VAL A 621 9.51 43.47 -11.75
N VAL A 622 10.06 43.41 -12.97
CA VAL A 622 9.92 44.44 -14.01
C VAL A 622 8.48 44.51 -14.48
N MET A 623 7.93 45.69 -14.55
CA MET A 623 6.57 45.92 -15.10
C MET A 623 6.55 45.71 -16.62
N GLU A 624 5.58 44.96 -17.10
CA GLU A 624 5.29 44.75 -18.51
C GLU A 624 4.31 45.88 -19.04
N GLU A 625 4.34 46.11 -20.34
CA GLU A 625 3.40 47.08 -20.99
C GLU A 625 1.94 46.66 -20.71
N GLY A 626 1.17 47.58 -20.12
CA GLY A 626 -0.25 47.39 -19.77
C GLY A 626 -0.54 47.06 -18.32
N GLN A 627 0.48 46.91 -17.48
CA GLN A 627 0.31 46.73 -16.03
C GLN A 627 0.15 48.10 -15.36
N THR A 628 -0.78 48.18 -14.39
CA THR A 628 -1.14 49.43 -13.69
C THR A 628 -0.61 49.55 -12.29
N GLU A 629 -0.25 48.42 -11.69
CA GLU A 629 0.26 48.35 -10.31
C GLU A 629 1.74 47.93 -10.32
N PRO A 630 2.62 48.62 -9.53
CA PRO A 630 4.01 48.21 -9.39
C PRO A 630 4.16 46.94 -8.57
N ALA A 631 5.31 46.28 -8.67
CA ALA A 631 5.68 45.21 -7.78
C ALA A 631 5.75 45.71 -6.32
N ARG A 632 5.67 44.81 -5.35
CA ARG A 632 5.76 45.14 -3.92
C ARG A 632 6.76 44.23 -3.23
N VAL A 633 7.45 44.78 -2.25
CA VAL A 633 8.17 43.98 -1.26
C VAL A 633 7.22 43.75 -0.11
N GLU A 634 7.03 42.48 0.27
CA GLU A 634 6.12 42.12 1.35
C GLU A 634 6.86 41.32 2.42
N ILE A 635 6.70 41.70 3.67
CA ILE A 635 7.14 40.95 4.84
C ILE A 635 5.91 40.29 5.44
N THR A 636 5.95 38.94 5.55
CA THR A 636 4.85 38.19 6.15
C THR A 636 5.32 37.44 7.39
N TYR A 637 4.52 37.52 8.45
CA TYR A 637 4.71 36.75 9.67
C TYR A 637 3.37 36.23 10.21
N GLU A 638 3.44 35.19 11.05
CA GLU A 638 2.26 34.63 11.67
C GLU A 638 2.07 35.16 13.09
N GLU A 639 0.90 35.73 13.38
CA GLU A 639 0.48 36.15 14.69
C GLU A 639 -0.57 35.20 15.28
N ILE A 640 -0.45 34.88 16.57
CA ILE A 640 -1.42 34.02 17.24
C ILE A 640 -2.75 34.76 17.40
N ALA A 641 -3.78 34.33 16.71
CA ALA A 641 -5.08 35.00 16.59
C ALA A 641 -6.25 34.19 17.15
N GLY A 642 -6.10 33.40 18.21
CA GLY A 642 -7.25 32.66 18.71
C GLY A 642 -7.00 31.75 19.89
N ARG A 643 -8.08 31.07 20.34
CA ARG A 643 -8.01 30.07 21.39
C ARG A 643 -7.50 28.75 20.84
N ILE A 644 -6.89 27.92 21.71
CA ILE A 644 -6.49 26.56 21.38
C ILE A 644 -7.69 25.81 20.83
N GLN A 645 -7.52 25.23 19.64
CA GLN A 645 -8.53 24.41 18.96
C GLN A 645 -7.87 23.13 18.41
N LEU A 646 -8.70 22.14 18.06
CA LEU A 646 -8.24 20.91 17.40
C LEU A 646 -7.57 21.29 16.08
N SER A 647 -6.37 20.76 15.83
CA SER A 647 -5.63 21.01 14.60
C SER A 647 -6.42 20.53 13.37
N GLU A 648 -6.16 21.12 12.24
CA GLU A 648 -6.70 20.64 10.94
C GLU A 648 -6.22 19.22 10.65
N THR A 649 -5.00 18.89 11.06
CA THR A 649 -4.43 17.54 11.01
C THR A 649 -5.34 16.53 11.71
N VAL A 650 -5.79 16.81 12.95
CA VAL A 650 -6.70 15.92 13.70
C VAL A 650 -8.04 15.77 12.99
N ARG A 651 -8.63 16.87 12.50
CA ARG A 651 -9.90 16.81 11.76
C ARG A 651 -9.77 15.93 10.50
N THR A 652 -8.68 16.08 9.76
CA THR A 652 -8.37 15.27 8.57
C THR A 652 -8.17 13.80 8.95
N VAL A 653 -7.41 13.52 10.01
CA VAL A 653 -7.15 12.17 10.52
C VAL A 653 -8.46 11.47 10.94
N ILE A 654 -9.33 12.14 11.69
CA ILE A 654 -10.64 11.59 12.09
C ILE A 654 -11.46 11.23 10.84
N ARG A 655 -11.54 12.14 9.88
CA ARG A 655 -12.26 11.91 8.63
C ARG A 655 -11.74 10.69 7.89
N LEU A 656 -10.44 10.61 7.69
CA LEU A 656 -9.81 9.53 6.94
C LEU A 656 -9.83 8.19 7.70
N SER A 657 -9.81 8.22 9.04
CA SER A 657 -10.01 7.02 9.87
C SER A 657 -11.40 6.43 9.67
N ILE A 658 -12.45 7.26 9.62
CA ILE A 658 -13.81 6.81 9.34
C ILE A 658 -13.90 6.23 7.91
N VAL A 659 -13.30 6.89 6.90
CA VAL A 659 -13.23 6.35 5.53
C VAL A 659 -12.56 4.97 5.54
N THR A 660 -11.45 4.81 6.24
CA THR A 660 -10.69 3.55 6.36
C THR A 660 -11.53 2.44 7.00
N LEU A 661 -12.28 2.74 8.08
CA LEU A 661 -13.18 1.79 8.74
C LEU A 661 -14.34 1.36 7.82
N LEU A 662 -14.93 2.30 7.10
CA LEU A 662 -16.01 2.03 6.17
C LEU A 662 -15.54 1.24 4.94
N MET A 663 -14.34 1.53 4.41
CA MET A 663 -13.70 0.73 3.36
C MET A 663 -13.54 -0.73 3.79
N ALA A 664 -12.98 -0.96 4.98
CA ALA A 664 -12.80 -2.29 5.52
C ALA A 664 -14.13 -3.03 5.71
N LEU A 665 -15.17 -2.34 6.18
CA LEU A 665 -16.52 -2.89 6.36
C LEU A 665 -17.11 -3.35 5.03
N VAL A 666 -17.16 -2.46 4.02
CA VAL A 666 -17.74 -2.76 2.70
C VAL A 666 -16.96 -3.89 2.04
N ALA A 667 -15.63 -3.84 2.07
CA ALA A 667 -14.79 -4.87 1.46
C ALA A 667 -14.98 -6.25 2.11
N THR A 668 -15.10 -6.31 3.46
CA THR A 668 -15.33 -7.57 4.18
C THR A 668 -16.68 -8.17 3.81
N THR A 669 -17.72 -7.34 3.77
CA THR A 669 -19.08 -7.80 3.47
C THR A 669 -19.20 -8.26 2.02
N LEU A 670 -18.64 -7.50 1.06
CA LEU A 670 -18.62 -7.92 -0.34
C LEU A 670 -17.83 -9.23 -0.50
N GLY A 671 -16.67 -9.35 0.14
CA GLY A 671 -15.88 -10.58 0.11
C GLY A 671 -16.64 -11.78 0.70
N ALA A 672 -17.31 -11.61 1.85
CA ALA A 672 -18.10 -12.65 2.50
C ALA A 672 -19.31 -13.06 1.64
N LEU A 673 -20.00 -12.10 1.01
CA LEU A 673 -21.15 -12.36 0.13
C LEU A 673 -20.80 -13.34 -0.99
N PHE A 674 -19.63 -13.22 -1.59
CA PHE A 674 -19.15 -14.14 -2.63
C PHE A 674 -18.50 -15.40 -2.05
N ALA A 675 -17.80 -15.28 -0.90
CA ALA A 675 -17.11 -16.41 -0.27
C ALA A 675 -18.09 -17.47 0.25
N ILE A 676 -19.24 -17.07 0.81
CA ILE A 676 -20.24 -18.01 1.37
C ILE A 676 -20.69 -19.02 0.32
N PRO A 677 -21.28 -18.69 -0.84
CA PRO A 677 -21.71 -19.69 -1.80
C PRO A 677 -20.55 -20.52 -2.36
N LEU A 678 -19.38 -19.90 -2.59
CA LEU A 678 -18.21 -20.63 -3.10
C LEU A 678 -17.66 -21.63 -2.08
N SER A 679 -17.80 -21.37 -0.77
CA SER A 679 -17.33 -22.28 0.29
C SER A 679 -18.12 -23.56 0.34
N PHE A 680 -19.43 -23.54 0.08
CA PHE A 680 -20.23 -24.76 -0.02
C PHE A 680 -19.81 -25.64 -1.21
N LEU A 681 -19.42 -25.02 -2.33
CA LEU A 681 -18.88 -25.74 -3.48
C LEU A 681 -17.45 -26.24 -3.26
N ALA A 682 -16.72 -25.66 -2.30
CA ALA A 682 -15.36 -26.04 -1.93
C ALA A 682 -15.30 -26.96 -0.69
N ALA A 683 -16.43 -27.49 -0.21
CA ALA A 683 -16.50 -28.41 0.92
C ALA A 683 -16.66 -29.86 0.44
N ARG A 684 -15.75 -30.74 0.91
CA ARG A 684 -15.70 -32.16 0.48
C ARG A 684 -16.94 -32.94 0.88
N ASN A 685 -17.45 -32.72 2.08
CA ASN A 685 -18.63 -33.39 2.61
C ASN A 685 -19.92 -33.05 1.86
N ILE A 686 -19.94 -31.97 1.09
CA ILE A 686 -21.10 -31.58 0.26
C ILE A 686 -20.91 -32.02 -1.21
N MET A 687 -19.71 -31.82 -1.77
CA MET A 687 -19.41 -32.00 -3.19
C MET A 687 -18.69 -33.32 -3.52
N GLY A 688 -18.24 -34.06 -2.52
CA GLY A 688 -17.36 -35.23 -2.70
C GLY A 688 -17.98 -36.49 -3.33
N ASP A 689 -19.33 -36.58 -3.42
CA ASP A 689 -20.05 -37.80 -3.81
C ASP A 689 -20.05 -38.08 -5.34
N THR A 690 -19.89 -37.02 -6.13
CA THR A 690 -19.94 -37.12 -7.60
C THR A 690 -18.61 -36.78 -8.26
N PRO A 691 -18.26 -37.38 -9.43
CA PRO A 691 -17.02 -37.01 -10.13
C PRO A 691 -16.97 -35.50 -10.50
N ALA A 692 -18.10 -34.92 -10.95
CA ALA A 692 -18.20 -33.51 -11.26
C ALA A 692 -18.02 -32.65 -10.01
N GLY A 693 -18.62 -33.04 -8.89
CA GLY A 693 -18.47 -32.34 -7.61
C GLY A 693 -17.02 -32.36 -7.10
N ARG A 694 -16.32 -33.50 -7.25
CA ARG A 694 -14.88 -33.59 -6.91
C ARG A 694 -14.02 -32.65 -7.76
N THR A 695 -14.30 -32.55 -9.05
CA THR A 695 -13.58 -31.61 -9.93
C THR A 695 -13.80 -30.16 -9.50
N ILE A 696 -15.04 -29.77 -9.19
CA ILE A 696 -15.36 -28.43 -8.68
C ILE A 696 -14.65 -28.18 -7.35
N TYR A 697 -14.70 -29.13 -6.43
CA TYR A 697 -14.02 -29.07 -5.13
C TYR A 697 -12.52 -28.79 -5.30
N TYR A 698 -11.81 -29.64 -6.05
CA TYR A 698 -10.37 -29.44 -6.25
C TYR A 698 -10.05 -28.16 -7.01
N GLY A 699 -10.86 -27.79 -8.00
CA GLY A 699 -10.72 -26.54 -8.74
C GLY A 699 -10.83 -25.31 -7.84
N LEU A 700 -11.86 -25.22 -6.99
CA LEU A 700 -12.07 -24.11 -6.07
C LEU A 700 -11.04 -24.08 -4.93
N ARG A 701 -10.65 -25.25 -4.38
CA ARG A 701 -9.58 -25.31 -3.38
C ARG A 701 -8.24 -24.82 -3.94
N THR A 702 -7.91 -25.22 -5.17
CA THR A 702 -6.72 -24.73 -5.87
C THR A 702 -6.83 -23.24 -6.13
N PHE A 703 -7.97 -22.75 -6.60
CA PHE A 703 -8.22 -21.33 -6.79
C PHE A 703 -8.04 -20.53 -5.48
N PHE A 704 -8.62 -20.98 -4.36
CA PHE A 704 -8.44 -20.31 -3.09
C PHE A 704 -6.98 -20.29 -2.62
N ASN A 705 -6.24 -21.39 -2.78
CA ASN A 705 -4.83 -21.45 -2.39
C ASN A 705 -3.96 -20.54 -3.27
N VAL A 706 -4.21 -20.49 -4.58
CA VAL A 706 -3.48 -19.62 -5.52
C VAL A 706 -3.83 -18.15 -5.29
N ALA A 707 -5.12 -17.81 -5.26
CA ALA A 707 -5.56 -16.42 -5.14
C ALA A 707 -5.17 -15.78 -3.78
N ARG A 708 -5.11 -16.57 -2.70
CA ARG A 708 -4.65 -16.13 -1.37
C ARG A 708 -3.15 -15.78 -1.36
N SER A 709 -2.37 -16.30 -2.30
CA SER A 709 -0.94 -15.99 -2.41
C SER A 709 -0.68 -14.58 -2.96
N ILE A 710 -1.69 -13.93 -3.56
CA ILE A 710 -1.57 -12.58 -4.10
C ILE A 710 -1.87 -11.58 -2.98
N GLU A 711 -0.88 -10.73 -2.68
CA GLU A 711 -1.04 -9.69 -1.66
C GLU A 711 -2.03 -8.59 -2.10
N PRO A 712 -2.84 -8.05 -1.16
CA PRO A 712 -3.81 -6.99 -1.46
C PRO A 712 -3.22 -5.75 -2.11
N LEU A 713 -1.95 -5.43 -1.83
CA LEU A 713 -1.25 -4.29 -2.45
C LEU A 713 -1.07 -4.43 -3.96
N ILE A 714 -0.86 -5.63 -4.45
CA ILE A 714 -0.79 -5.90 -5.89
C ILE A 714 -2.19 -5.75 -6.51
N LEU A 715 -3.20 -6.28 -5.80
CA LEU A 715 -4.58 -6.17 -6.26
C LEU A 715 -5.06 -4.71 -6.33
N VAL A 716 -4.62 -3.84 -5.41
CA VAL A 716 -5.01 -2.42 -5.46
C VAL A 716 -4.35 -1.68 -6.64
N LEU A 717 -3.13 -2.04 -7.05
CA LEU A 717 -2.53 -1.48 -8.26
C LEU A 717 -3.38 -1.78 -9.50
N ILE A 718 -3.82 -3.04 -9.62
CA ILE A 718 -4.70 -3.47 -10.71
C ILE A 718 -6.09 -2.79 -10.59
N ALA A 719 -6.65 -2.73 -9.37
CA ALA A 719 -7.94 -2.10 -9.13
C ALA A 719 -7.89 -0.59 -9.41
N ALA A 720 -6.79 0.10 -9.07
CA ALA A 720 -6.62 1.53 -9.33
C ALA A 720 -6.55 1.84 -10.84
N THR A 721 -5.96 0.97 -11.63
CA THR A 721 -6.02 1.10 -13.10
C THR A 721 -7.39 0.76 -13.67
N TRP A 722 -8.13 -0.13 -13.01
CA TRP A 722 -9.48 -0.51 -13.43
C TRP A 722 -10.52 0.60 -13.16
N VAL A 723 -10.64 1.03 -11.90
CA VAL A 723 -11.73 1.93 -11.46
C VAL A 723 -11.26 3.35 -11.10
N GLY A 724 -9.97 3.63 -11.26
CA GLY A 724 -9.31 4.87 -10.81
C GLY A 724 -8.75 4.75 -9.39
N ALA A 725 -7.69 5.54 -9.11
CA ALA A 725 -7.12 5.61 -7.76
C ALA A 725 -8.14 6.23 -6.78
N GLY A 726 -8.26 5.66 -5.57
CA GLY A 726 -9.17 6.15 -4.55
C GLY A 726 -9.77 5.04 -3.67
N PRO A 727 -10.67 5.40 -2.75
CA PRO A 727 -11.27 4.44 -1.81
C PRO A 727 -11.98 3.25 -2.47
N PHE A 728 -12.58 3.43 -3.64
CA PHE A 728 -13.22 2.35 -4.37
C PHE A 728 -12.24 1.28 -4.84
N ALA A 729 -11.05 1.67 -5.35
CA ALA A 729 -10.00 0.72 -5.70
C ALA A 729 -9.54 -0.09 -4.48
N GLY A 730 -9.42 0.57 -3.32
CA GLY A 730 -9.11 -0.09 -2.06
C GLY A 730 -10.17 -1.11 -1.64
N VAL A 731 -11.45 -0.75 -1.69
CA VAL A 731 -12.58 -1.66 -1.41
C VAL A 731 -12.55 -2.88 -2.34
N LEU A 732 -12.35 -2.65 -3.65
CA LEU A 732 -12.34 -3.73 -4.64
C LEU A 732 -11.18 -4.70 -4.41
N ALA A 733 -9.98 -4.17 -4.17
CA ALA A 733 -8.79 -4.99 -3.90
C ALA A 733 -8.95 -5.85 -2.64
N LEU A 734 -9.44 -5.27 -1.54
CA LEU A 734 -9.70 -6.01 -0.31
C LEU A 734 -10.81 -7.03 -0.48
N ALA A 735 -11.90 -6.69 -1.17
CA ALA A 735 -13.01 -7.63 -1.42
C ALA A 735 -12.55 -8.85 -2.22
N LEU A 736 -11.75 -8.63 -3.30
CA LEU A 736 -11.16 -9.69 -4.09
C LEU A 736 -10.23 -10.59 -3.27
N ASN A 737 -9.42 -10.02 -2.37
CA ASN A 737 -8.55 -10.78 -1.46
C ASN A 737 -9.35 -11.54 -0.40
N ASN A 738 -10.49 -11.02 0.05
CA ASN A 738 -11.32 -11.67 1.08
C ASN A 738 -12.02 -12.92 0.57
N ILE A 739 -12.39 -12.98 -0.71
CA ILE A 739 -13.08 -14.13 -1.30
C ILE A 739 -12.32 -15.44 -1.04
N PRO A 740 -11.04 -15.59 -1.44
CA PRO A 740 -10.30 -16.83 -1.21
C PRO A 740 -9.96 -17.06 0.27
N ASN A 741 -9.69 -16.01 1.05
CA ASN A 741 -9.36 -16.14 2.46
C ASN A 741 -10.56 -16.66 3.26
N LEU A 742 -11.72 -16.00 3.17
CA LEU A 742 -12.95 -16.43 3.82
C LEU A 742 -13.49 -17.74 3.21
N GLY A 743 -13.41 -17.89 1.89
CA GLY A 743 -13.86 -19.09 1.20
C GLY A 743 -13.19 -20.36 1.72
N LYS A 744 -11.87 -20.28 1.99
CA LYS A 744 -11.12 -21.39 2.60
C LYS A 744 -11.56 -21.63 4.04
N LEU A 745 -11.58 -20.60 4.90
CA LEU A 745 -11.98 -20.73 6.30
C LEU A 745 -13.41 -21.27 6.45
N PHE A 746 -14.34 -20.78 5.64
CA PHE A 746 -15.71 -21.25 5.63
C PHE A 746 -15.82 -22.69 5.17
N SER A 747 -15.10 -23.08 4.10
CA SER A 747 -15.13 -24.48 3.62
C SER A 747 -14.51 -25.45 4.62
N ASP A 748 -13.46 -25.05 5.35
CA ASP A 748 -12.89 -25.87 6.42
C ASP A 748 -13.91 -26.04 7.56
N SER A 749 -14.62 -24.97 7.99
CA SER A 749 -15.69 -25.08 8.99
C SER A 749 -16.87 -25.93 8.53
N ILE A 750 -17.21 -25.92 7.24
CA ILE A 750 -18.27 -26.81 6.71
C ILE A 750 -17.83 -28.27 6.80
N GLU A 751 -16.56 -28.57 6.61
CA GLU A 751 -16.03 -29.94 6.72
C GLU A 751 -15.96 -30.44 8.17
N GLU A 752 -15.87 -29.54 9.16
CA GLU A 752 -15.75 -29.82 10.60
C GLU A 752 -17.09 -29.90 11.34
N ILE A 753 -18.25 -29.73 10.66
CA ILE A 753 -19.58 -29.79 11.31
C ILE A 753 -19.84 -31.16 11.94
N ASN A 754 -20.61 -31.18 13.04
CA ASN A 754 -21.07 -32.40 13.67
C ASN A 754 -22.09 -33.14 12.75
N SER A 755 -21.82 -34.41 12.46
CA SER A 755 -22.73 -35.23 11.62
C SER A 755 -24.06 -35.58 12.29
N GLY A 756 -24.14 -35.60 13.60
CA GLY A 756 -25.33 -36.01 14.36
C GLY A 756 -26.62 -35.25 14.00
N PRO A 757 -26.64 -33.93 14.02
CA PRO A 757 -27.81 -33.14 13.57
C PRO A 757 -28.17 -33.38 12.10
N VAL A 758 -27.17 -33.58 11.25
CA VAL A 758 -27.39 -33.86 9.81
C VAL A 758 -28.06 -35.23 9.63
N GLU A 759 -27.57 -36.26 10.32
CA GLU A 759 -28.15 -37.61 10.31
C GLU A 759 -29.58 -37.61 10.87
N ALA A 760 -29.81 -36.88 12.00
CA ALA A 760 -31.13 -36.80 12.61
C ALA A 760 -32.19 -36.18 11.66
N VAL A 761 -31.82 -35.07 10.96
CA VAL A 761 -32.74 -34.44 9.98
C VAL A 761 -32.92 -35.34 8.76
N THR A 762 -31.86 -35.99 8.30
CA THR A 762 -31.94 -36.87 7.11
C THR A 762 -32.78 -38.10 7.40
N SER A 763 -32.75 -38.68 8.61
CA SER A 763 -33.56 -39.83 9.01
C SER A 763 -35.07 -39.55 9.03
N THR A 764 -35.49 -38.29 9.07
CA THR A 764 -36.91 -37.92 8.93
C THR A 764 -37.39 -37.91 7.49
N GLY A 765 -36.58 -38.28 6.50
CA GLY A 765 -36.87 -38.21 5.08
C GLY A 765 -36.68 -36.84 4.44
N ALA A 766 -35.95 -35.92 5.09
CA ALA A 766 -35.69 -34.58 4.59
C ALA A 766 -34.84 -34.63 3.30
N THR A 767 -35.16 -33.76 2.36
CA THR A 767 -34.36 -33.57 1.14
C THR A 767 -32.97 -32.95 1.48
N ARG A 768 -31.99 -33.11 0.58
CA ARG A 768 -30.63 -32.52 0.76
C ARG A 768 -30.68 -31.03 1.06
N MET A 769 -31.58 -30.28 0.44
CA MET A 769 -31.73 -28.82 0.70
C MET A 769 -32.34 -28.54 2.07
N GLN A 770 -33.29 -29.35 2.52
CA GLN A 770 -33.84 -29.21 3.88
C GLN A 770 -32.78 -29.58 4.94
N SER A 771 -32.01 -30.61 4.74
CA SER A 771 -30.90 -30.98 5.62
C SER A 771 -29.85 -29.86 5.67
N LEU A 772 -29.51 -29.25 4.53
CA LEU A 772 -28.60 -28.10 4.47
C LEU A 772 -29.13 -26.93 5.30
N VAL A 773 -30.39 -26.53 5.11
CA VAL A 773 -30.98 -25.34 5.77
C VAL A 773 -31.22 -25.55 7.25
N TYR A 774 -31.67 -26.74 7.67
CA TYR A 774 -32.11 -26.98 9.05
C TYR A 774 -31.04 -27.65 9.94
N ALA A 775 -30.06 -28.35 9.36
CA ALA A 775 -29.03 -29.03 10.12
C ALA A 775 -27.62 -28.39 9.95
N VAL A 776 -27.24 -28.02 8.71
CA VAL A 776 -25.89 -27.52 8.41
C VAL A 776 -25.77 -26.03 8.70
N VAL A 777 -26.65 -25.19 8.11
CA VAL A 777 -26.57 -23.73 8.23
C VAL A 777 -26.61 -23.24 9.68
N PRO A 778 -27.48 -23.75 10.59
CA PRO A 778 -27.48 -23.30 11.98
C PRO A 778 -26.15 -23.53 12.72
N GLN A 779 -25.41 -24.61 12.40
CA GLN A 779 -24.10 -24.88 12.96
C GLN A 779 -23.01 -23.92 12.44
N LEU A 780 -23.18 -23.42 11.21
CA LEU A 780 -22.17 -22.58 10.51
C LEU A 780 -22.30 -21.09 10.85
N VAL A 781 -23.48 -20.60 11.26
CA VAL A 781 -23.68 -19.16 11.50
C VAL A 781 -22.71 -18.60 12.54
N PRO A 782 -22.49 -19.22 13.73
CA PRO A 782 -21.54 -18.69 14.71
C PRO A 782 -20.10 -18.62 14.21
N PRO A 783 -19.49 -19.70 13.67
CA PRO A 783 -18.11 -19.64 13.16
C PRO A 783 -17.97 -18.69 11.95
N PHE A 784 -18.96 -18.61 11.06
CA PHE A 784 -18.91 -17.69 9.92
C PHE A 784 -18.90 -16.23 10.37
N LEU A 785 -19.75 -15.86 11.32
CA LEU A 785 -19.73 -14.52 11.91
C LEU A 785 -18.42 -14.22 12.61
N ALA A 786 -17.86 -15.19 13.34
CA ALA A 786 -16.56 -15.02 13.98
C ALA A 786 -15.43 -14.76 12.96
N PHE A 787 -15.42 -15.47 11.84
CA PHE A 787 -14.44 -15.24 10.76
C PHE A 787 -14.67 -13.94 10.01
N ILE A 788 -15.92 -13.51 9.78
CA ILE A 788 -16.23 -12.21 9.18
C ILE A 788 -15.71 -11.07 10.08
N ILE A 789 -15.93 -11.14 11.39
CA ILE A 789 -15.43 -10.14 12.35
C ILE A 789 -13.89 -10.16 12.38
N TYR A 790 -13.26 -11.33 12.35
CA TYR A 790 -11.80 -11.47 12.28
C TYR A 790 -11.23 -10.87 10.99
N GLN A 791 -11.86 -11.14 9.85
CA GLN A 791 -11.44 -10.58 8.57
C GLN A 791 -11.63 -9.06 8.49
N TRP A 792 -12.68 -8.53 9.12
CA TRP A 792 -12.89 -7.09 9.22
C TRP A 792 -11.76 -6.40 9.97
N ASP A 793 -11.32 -6.96 11.10
CA ASP A 793 -10.16 -6.48 11.86
C ASP A 793 -8.87 -6.48 11.02
N ILE A 794 -8.59 -7.55 10.27
CA ILE A 794 -7.47 -7.60 9.32
C ILE A 794 -7.60 -6.51 8.26
N ASN A 795 -8.79 -6.34 7.68
CA ASN A 795 -9.02 -5.37 6.62
C ASN A 795 -8.86 -3.92 7.07
N ILE A 796 -9.11 -3.59 8.33
CA ILE A 796 -8.84 -2.25 8.89
C ILE A 796 -7.33 -1.96 8.83
N ARG A 797 -6.49 -2.90 9.22
CA ARG A 797 -5.03 -2.77 9.13
C ARG A 797 -4.57 -2.71 7.68
N MET A 798 -5.06 -3.61 6.84
CA MET A 798 -4.70 -3.65 5.41
C MET A 798 -5.17 -2.42 4.64
N SER A 799 -6.30 -1.80 5.01
CA SER A 799 -6.76 -0.56 4.36
C SER A 799 -5.84 0.63 4.63
N THR A 800 -5.11 0.64 5.75
CA THR A 800 -4.06 1.66 5.99
C THR A 800 -2.89 1.48 5.03
N VAL A 801 -2.50 0.23 4.73
CA VAL A 801 -1.40 -0.11 3.83
C VAL A 801 -1.75 0.16 2.36
N ILE A 802 -2.94 -0.22 1.94
CA ILE A 802 -3.44 -0.04 0.57
C ILE A 802 -3.48 1.45 0.18
N GLY A 803 -3.69 2.34 1.15
CA GLY A 803 -3.63 3.78 0.95
C GLY A 803 -2.32 4.26 0.32
N PHE A 804 -1.18 3.60 0.57
CA PHE A 804 0.12 3.97 0.00
C PHE A 804 0.19 3.85 -1.52
N VAL A 805 -0.58 2.95 -2.11
CA VAL A 805 -0.57 2.69 -3.56
C VAL A 805 -1.82 3.21 -4.26
N GLY A 806 -2.52 4.15 -3.62
CA GLY A 806 -3.68 4.83 -4.22
C GLY A 806 -5.04 4.24 -3.85
N GLY A 807 -5.11 3.39 -2.82
CA GLY A 807 -6.36 2.85 -2.30
C GLY A 807 -7.15 3.76 -1.35
N GLY A 808 -6.75 5.04 -1.19
CA GLY A 808 -7.46 5.99 -0.32
C GLY A 808 -7.21 5.82 1.18
N GLY A 809 -8.00 6.53 2.00
CA GLY A 809 -7.96 6.43 3.46
C GLY A 809 -6.76 7.09 4.14
N ILE A 810 -6.58 6.78 5.44
CA ILE A 810 -5.55 7.41 6.28
C ILE A 810 -4.12 7.12 5.81
N GLY A 811 -3.88 5.95 5.20
CA GLY A 811 -2.55 5.56 4.72
C GLY A 811 -2.04 6.43 3.57
N GLN A 812 -2.92 6.89 2.67
CA GLN A 812 -2.55 7.80 1.60
C GLN A 812 -2.07 9.15 2.16
N GLN A 813 -2.79 9.68 3.13
CA GLN A 813 -2.44 10.95 3.76
C GLN A 813 -1.15 10.85 4.57
N PHE A 814 -0.95 9.74 5.29
CA PHE A 814 0.32 9.48 5.99
C PHE A 814 1.50 9.52 5.01
N ARG A 815 1.40 8.85 3.86
CA ARG A 815 2.45 8.89 2.82
C ARG A 815 2.75 10.32 2.36
N ILE A 816 1.70 11.12 2.11
CA ILE A 816 1.85 12.52 1.68
C ILE A 816 2.61 13.30 2.75
N TRP A 817 2.22 13.21 4.02
CA TRP A 817 2.91 13.93 5.10
C TRP A 817 4.37 13.53 5.28
N VAL A 818 4.67 12.22 5.18
CA VAL A 818 6.08 11.76 5.23
C VAL A 818 6.87 12.28 4.04
N SER A 819 6.31 12.26 2.81
CA SER A 819 7.00 12.78 1.62
C SER A 819 7.23 14.30 1.66
N LEU A 820 6.43 15.03 2.44
CA LEU A 820 6.55 16.46 2.68
C LEU A 820 7.37 16.79 3.95
N ASN A 821 7.97 15.79 4.61
CA ASN A 821 8.69 15.89 5.88
C ASN A 821 7.85 16.46 7.05
N GLN A 822 6.52 16.31 7.00
CA GLN A 822 5.57 16.74 8.04
C GLN A 822 5.40 15.61 9.07
N TYR A 823 6.46 15.32 9.84
CA TYR A 823 6.48 14.14 10.71
C TYR A 823 5.56 14.26 11.93
N GLY A 824 5.27 15.46 12.43
CA GLY A 824 4.29 15.70 13.50
C GLY A 824 2.86 15.34 13.06
N ALA A 825 2.47 15.73 11.83
CA ALA A 825 1.19 15.35 11.23
C ALA A 825 1.12 13.83 10.97
N ALA A 826 2.21 13.24 10.46
CA ALA A 826 2.32 11.81 10.27
C ALA A 826 2.25 11.05 11.62
N GLY A 827 2.85 11.58 12.70
CA GLY A 827 2.71 11.07 14.06
C GLY A 827 1.27 11.05 14.57
N THR A 828 0.49 12.09 14.23
CA THR A 828 -0.96 12.14 14.52
C THR A 828 -1.71 11.02 13.82
N ALA A 829 -1.37 10.71 12.56
CA ALA A 829 -1.96 9.59 11.84
C ALA A 829 -1.58 8.24 12.45
N ILE A 830 -0.31 8.03 12.84
CA ILE A 830 0.13 6.80 13.53
C ILE A 830 -0.66 6.60 14.81
N LEU A 831 -0.78 7.65 15.64
CA LEU A 831 -1.55 7.58 16.89
C LEU A 831 -2.99 7.16 16.63
N ALA A 832 -3.65 7.75 15.62
CA ALA A 832 -5.02 7.38 15.26
C ALA A 832 -5.13 5.94 14.75
N ILE A 833 -4.18 5.47 13.93
CA ILE A 833 -4.11 4.07 13.47
C ILE A 833 -3.99 3.12 14.68
N VAL A 834 -3.09 3.42 15.62
CA VAL A 834 -2.89 2.59 16.82
C VAL A 834 -4.17 2.53 17.66
N ILE A 835 -4.82 3.68 17.91
CA ILE A 835 -6.08 3.75 18.67
C ILE A 835 -7.18 2.97 17.94
N MET A 836 -7.32 3.16 16.63
CA MET A 836 -8.34 2.51 15.80
C MET A 836 -8.15 0.99 15.80
N VAL A 837 -6.95 0.50 15.53
CA VAL A 837 -6.64 -0.94 15.49
C VAL A 837 -6.80 -1.55 16.89
N TRP A 838 -6.30 -0.92 17.94
CA TRP A 838 -6.43 -1.42 19.32
C TRP A 838 -7.89 -1.52 19.76
N THR A 839 -8.69 -0.51 19.46
CA THR A 839 -10.11 -0.50 19.78
C THR A 839 -10.86 -1.62 19.05
N MET A 840 -10.54 -1.80 17.76
CA MET A 840 -11.18 -2.83 16.94
C MET A 840 -10.72 -4.25 17.30
N ASP A 841 -9.44 -4.46 17.61
CA ASP A 841 -8.91 -5.73 18.16
C ASP A 841 -9.68 -6.12 19.43
N TYR A 842 -9.89 -5.17 20.36
CA TYR A 842 -10.63 -5.40 21.61
C TYR A 842 -12.10 -5.73 21.35
N LEU A 843 -12.80 -4.92 20.54
CA LEU A 843 -14.21 -5.13 20.21
C LEU A 843 -14.43 -6.45 19.47
N SER A 844 -13.58 -6.73 18.49
CA SER A 844 -13.59 -7.95 17.69
C SER A 844 -13.35 -9.21 18.55
N ALA A 845 -12.39 -9.18 19.48
CA ALA A 845 -12.11 -10.27 20.40
C ALA A 845 -13.33 -10.53 21.31
N LYS A 846 -13.89 -9.47 21.90
CA LYS A 846 -15.05 -9.59 22.81
C LYS A 846 -16.34 -10.04 22.09
N ALA A 847 -16.49 -9.65 20.79
CA ALA A 847 -17.61 -10.11 19.99
C ALA A 847 -17.50 -11.61 19.66
N ARG A 848 -16.31 -12.08 19.29
CA ARG A 848 -16.06 -13.50 19.02
C ARG A 848 -16.27 -14.38 20.27
N GLU A 849 -15.77 -13.94 21.42
CA GLU A 849 -15.96 -14.66 22.71
C GLU A 849 -17.43 -14.90 23.06
N ARG A 850 -18.33 -14.05 22.58
CA ARG A 850 -19.78 -14.21 22.80
C ARG A 850 -20.51 -15.05 21.76
N LEU A 851 -19.87 -15.26 20.60
CA LEU A 851 -20.45 -16.04 19.49
C LEU A 851 -20.07 -17.51 19.52
N ILE A 852 -18.91 -17.83 20.06
CA ILE A 852 -18.39 -19.18 20.30
C ILE A 852 -18.70 -19.60 21.75
#